data_ddccc4da138bdb5531607e0a1cb0fee8
#
_entry.id   ddccc4da138bdb5531607e0a1cb0fee8
#
_cell.length_a   1.000
_cell.length_b   1.000
_cell.length_c   1.000
_cell.angle_alpha   90.00
_cell.angle_beta   90.00
_cell.angle_gamma   90.00
#
_symmetry.space_group_name_H-M   'P 1'
#
loop_
_entity.id
_entity.type
_entity.pdbx_description
1 polymer ?
#
loop_
_entity_poly.entity_id
_entity_poly.type
_entity_poly.pdbx_seq_one_letter_code
_entity_poly.pdbx_strand_id
1 'polypeptide(L)'
;MSLFAIGLGLLSAGTAGAFGYSLYQGHQKMTRLLDMQTLLRESQATHFHHLNLATESVLSDVRTLQSTLDALRTIHPDLDASLTVHGFLVQHEGSEASELDVQEACDVLRSIVQHQPVEAGSQTGLSVNHAGLLRRLLGVFDRHQLTLASLHIDADTAHRLGLAAAHLQLYEWAEGALGVAYQVSPGHASVLEGLEHIARLRGDDALLRHWMEARMKLTPDDPALLRAHAHLLASMGDEEAERAVRRLEALGVDTAADRSLLAGLRARAGARSEAIEAILQALEEDPSRSGDWLHYAQLLEAEGEPDLALEANERCLTLDRQSGEAWALKARLLAEKQGHQRDALKAATHAVALDAGGVDTVFLKAELLEIEGSVVAAEETLLKALNAQPYNGELRARIAGRYLIQHRIEDASDLLSATPDGIDHALLHTVEGRLHLAHADRLRDGTGETDRTLLNDALRAFDGALSLNRELGVAWLGLARTQRMMGDLETANESLNRAQRLSPEKDPSVACESALLALDQGDVQTSLLHVDAAEVHGQNATTAYIRGNISAVKGQLKQALYHYSDCLTLDSSHIRARLNRSSVYMGLDDAQKALDDAETLLDFAPQLAVARIRKGDAHMHLGQWDLGAKEFKHVLEQAPHHTHALTQLAACYMGMDRAERAEAPLNEALRQSPDHAPAWHQRGLYYMHFNMIDNALSDFEAAVRCDGHHLAARLQ
;
A
#
# COMPACT_ATOMS: atom_id res chain seq x y z
N MET A 1 -48.88 -23.45 -1.81
CA MET A 1 -47.89 -22.33 -2.04
C MET A 1 -47.99 -21.79 -3.45
N SER A 2 -48.09 -22.63 -4.43
CA SER A 2 -48.04 -22.32 -5.84
C SER A 2 -49.20 -21.48 -6.39
N LEU A 3 -50.43 -21.84 -6.14
CA LEU A 3 -51.61 -21.07 -6.53
C LEU A 3 -51.71 -19.70 -5.84
N PHE A 4 -51.10 -19.57 -4.64
CA PHE A 4 -51.04 -18.33 -3.89
C PHE A 4 -50.07 -17.31 -4.55
N ALA A 5 -48.91 -17.76 -5.03
CA ALA A 5 -47.94 -16.94 -5.74
C ALA A 5 -48.49 -16.45 -7.11
N ILE A 6 -49.27 -17.31 -7.78
CA ILE A 6 -49.96 -16.90 -9.04
C ILE A 6 -51.05 -15.87 -8.77
N GLY A 7 -51.83 -16.03 -7.67
CA GLY A 7 -52.81 -15.05 -7.28
C GLY A 7 -52.23 -13.69 -6.93
N LEU A 8 -51.08 -13.68 -6.25
CA LEU A 8 -50.35 -12.44 -5.94
C LEU A 8 -49.72 -11.78 -7.20
N GLY A 9 -49.24 -12.61 -8.14
CA GLY A 9 -48.73 -12.10 -9.42
C GLY A 9 -49.80 -11.43 -10.28
N LEU A 10 -51.02 -11.98 -10.26
CA LEU A 10 -52.17 -11.39 -10.94
C LEU A 10 -52.67 -10.13 -10.26
N LEU A 11 -52.52 -10.00 -8.94
CA LEU A 11 -52.82 -8.78 -8.18
C LEU A 11 -51.91 -7.63 -8.53
N SER A 12 -50.66 -7.88 -8.85
CA SER A 12 -49.72 -6.84 -9.31
C SER A 12 -50.02 -6.35 -10.73
N ALA A 13 -50.80 -7.08 -11.54
CA ALA A 13 -51.21 -6.68 -12.89
C ALA A 13 -52.52 -5.87 -12.93
N GLY A 14 -53.03 -5.40 -11.81
CA GLY A 14 -54.08 -4.39 -11.75
C GLY A 14 -55.53 -4.84 -12.08
N THR A 15 -55.77 -6.16 -12.27
CA THR A 15 -57.12 -6.61 -12.78
C THR A 15 -57.87 -7.57 -11.89
N ALA A 16 -57.52 -7.80 -10.62
CA ALA A 16 -58.10 -8.95 -9.96
C ALA A 16 -58.20 -8.98 -8.43
N GLY A 17 -58.66 -7.94 -7.81
CA GLY A 17 -58.98 -7.96 -6.37
C GLY A 17 -60.01 -9.06 -5.97
N ALA A 18 -60.98 -9.35 -6.83
CA ALA A 18 -61.99 -10.40 -6.61
C ALA A 18 -61.46 -11.80 -6.98
N PHE A 19 -60.63 -11.94 -7.98
CA PHE A 19 -60.03 -13.19 -8.43
C PHE A 19 -58.95 -13.70 -7.49
N GLY A 20 -58.11 -12.81 -6.96
CA GLY A 20 -57.06 -13.18 -5.98
C GLY A 20 -57.63 -13.77 -4.70
N TYR A 21 -58.74 -13.27 -4.22
CA TYR A 21 -59.38 -13.82 -3.03
C TYR A 21 -60.01 -15.21 -3.26
N SER A 22 -60.57 -15.44 -4.46
CA SER A 22 -61.10 -16.75 -4.82
C SER A 22 -60.01 -17.80 -4.99
N LEU A 23 -58.88 -17.44 -5.61
CA LEU A 23 -57.70 -18.30 -5.76
C LEU A 23 -57.03 -18.59 -4.40
N TYR A 24 -57.01 -17.64 -3.48
CA TYR A 24 -56.49 -17.82 -2.11
C TYR A 24 -57.38 -18.82 -1.32
N GLN A 25 -58.68 -18.72 -1.40
CA GLN A 25 -59.61 -19.67 -0.79
C GLN A 25 -59.47 -21.07 -1.38
N GLY A 26 -59.27 -21.15 -2.71
CA GLY A 26 -59.05 -22.40 -3.43
C GLY A 26 -57.72 -23.07 -3.04
N HIS A 27 -56.66 -22.28 -2.87
CA HIS A 27 -55.37 -22.80 -2.38
C HIS A 27 -55.44 -23.38 -0.99
N GLN A 28 -56.12 -22.74 -0.04
CA GLN A 28 -56.33 -23.29 1.30
C GLN A 28 -57.10 -24.64 1.27
N LYS A 29 -58.07 -24.76 0.35
CA LYS A 29 -58.81 -26.02 0.17
C LYS A 29 -57.96 -27.11 -0.48
N MET A 30 -57.08 -26.74 -1.46
CA MET A 30 -56.15 -27.67 -2.10
C MET A 30 -55.07 -28.19 -1.12
N THR A 31 -54.56 -27.35 -0.24
CA THR A 31 -53.62 -27.76 0.80
C THR A 31 -54.24 -28.74 1.77
N ARG A 32 -55.54 -28.51 2.15
CA ARG A 32 -56.30 -29.45 2.96
C ARG A 32 -56.55 -30.78 2.26
N LEU A 33 -56.68 -30.80 0.92
CA LEU A 33 -56.81 -32.02 0.11
C LEU A 33 -55.54 -32.85 0.11
N LEU A 34 -54.37 -32.21 -0.03
CA LEU A 34 -53.07 -32.86 0.04
C LEU A 34 -52.80 -33.43 1.44
N ASP A 35 -53.16 -32.69 2.49
CA ASP A 35 -53.09 -33.19 3.89
C ASP A 35 -54.09 -34.35 4.13
N MET A 36 -55.25 -34.32 3.50
CA MET A 36 -56.22 -35.43 3.58
C MET A 36 -55.77 -36.67 2.79
N GLN A 37 -55.05 -36.52 1.66
CA GLN A 37 -54.48 -37.70 0.95
C GLN A 37 -53.40 -38.40 1.77
N THR A 38 -52.63 -37.68 2.55
CA THR A 38 -51.67 -38.25 3.49
C THR A 38 -52.35 -38.89 4.68
N LEU A 39 -53.41 -38.29 5.22
CA LEU A 39 -54.23 -38.86 6.30
C LEU A 39 -55.06 -40.10 5.86
N LEU A 40 -55.50 -40.16 4.58
CA LEU A 40 -56.16 -41.33 4.01
C LEU A 40 -55.22 -42.53 3.86
N ARG A 41 -53.94 -42.34 3.69
CA ARG A 41 -52.96 -43.43 3.72
C ARG A 41 -52.69 -44.00 5.12
N GLU A 42 -52.93 -43.23 6.18
CA GLU A 42 -52.64 -43.63 7.56
C GLU A 42 -53.83 -44.16 8.33
N SER A 43 -55.12 -43.94 7.87
CA SER A 43 -56.34 -44.36 8.57
C SER A 43 -57.22 -45.21 7.67
N GLN A 44 -56.87 -46.45 7.56
CA GLN A 44 -57.84 -47.49 7.08
C GLN A 44 -58.92 -47.73 8.14
N ALA A 45 -60.15 -47.44 7.81
CA ALA A 45 -61.33 -48.19 8.25
C ALA A 45 -62.55 -47.51 8.94
N THR A 46 -62.57 -46.27 9.42
CA THR A 46 -63.72 -45.88 10.24
C THR A 46 -64.54 -44.61 9.87
N HIS A 47 -64.25 -43.83 8.83
CA HIS A 47 -65.01 -42.60 8.58
C HIS A 47 -65.32 -42.29 7.11
N PHE A 48 -65.64 -43.31 6.33
CA PHE A 48 -65.86 -43.19 4.87
C PHE A 48 -67.04 -42.32 4.45
N HIS A 49 -68.04 -42.08 5.29
CA HIS A 49 -69.25 -41.37 4.87
C HIS A 49 -69.11 -39.83 4.92
N HIS A 50 -68.41 -39.31 5.90
CA HIS A 50 -68.16 -37.87 5.99
C HIS A 50 -67.09 -37.39 5.06
N LEU A 51 -66.13 -38.25 4.67
CA LEU A 51 -65.05 -37.96 3.73
C LEU A 51 -65.55 -37.83 2.29
N ASN A 52 -66.54 -38.57 1.84
CA ASN A 52 -67.08 -38.47 0.47
C ASN A 52 -67.82 -37.15 0.24
N LEU A 53 -68.54 -36.57 1.19
CA LEU A 53 -69.21 -35.30 1.06
C LEU A 53 -68.18 -34.13 1.05
N ALA A 54 -67.07 -34.22 1.82
CA ALA A 54 -66.00 -33.27 1.82
C ALA A 54 -65.16 -33.35 0.53
N THR A 55 -64.92 -34.56 -0.02
CA THR A 55 -64.21 -34.77 -1.28
C THR A 55 -64.98 -34.26 -2.51
N GLU A 56 -66.33 -34.47 -2.52
CA GLU A 56 -67.13 -33.89 -3.63
C GLU A 56 -67.17 -32.37 -3.63
N SER A 57 -67.30 -31.76 -2.45
CA SER A 57 -67.21 -30.28 -2.33
C SER A 57 -65.86 -29.76 -2.82
N VAL A 58 -64.77 -30.39 -2.38
CA VAL A 58 -63.42 -29.98 -2.78
C VAL A 58 -63.16 -30.28 -4.26
N LEU A 59 -63.67 -31.38 -4.81
CA LEU A 59 -63.60 -31.65 -6.25
C LEU A 59 -64.40 -30.63 -7.09
N SER A 60 -65.56 -30.18 -6.59
CA SER A 60 -66.35 -29.09 -7.22
C SER A 60 -65.59 -27.80 -7.24
N ASP A 61 -64.93 -27.43 -6.13
CA ASP A 61 -64.12 -26.23 -6.03
C ASP A 61 -62.89 -26.32 -6.91
N VAL A 62 -62.24 -27.49 -7.03
CA VAL A 62 -61.11 -27.75 -7.95
C VAL A 62 -61.55 -27.60 -9.41
N ARG A 63 -62.72 -28.14 -9.81
CA ARG A 63 -63.27 -27.98 -11.17
C ARG A 63 -63.56 -26.50 -11.49
N THR A 64 -64.13 -25.76 -10.53
CA THR A 64 -64.38 -24.31 -10.69
C THR A 64 -63.08 -23.52 -10.82
N LEU A 65 -62.05 -23.85 -10.05
CA LEU A 65 -60.71 -23.29 -10.19
C LEU A 65 -60.08 -23.64 -11.54
N GLN A 66 -60.23 -24.87 -12.00
CA GLN A 66 -59.70 -25.31 -13.29
C GLN A 66 -60.36 -24.59 -14.45
N SER A 67 -61.71 -24.40 -14.41
CA SER A 67 -62.41 -23.62 -15.45
C SER A 67 -62.06 -22.12 -15.43
N THR A 68 -61.81 -21.54 -14.28
CA THR A 68 -61.30 -20.16 -14.17
C THR A 68 -59.87 -20.00 -14.62
N LEU A 69 -59.04 -21.00 -14.37
CA LEU A 69 -57.65 -21.08 -14.85
C LEU A 69 -57.59 -21.19 -16.39
N ASP A 70 -58.45 -22.03 -16.99
CA ASP A 70 -58.52 -22.20 -18.43
C ASP A 70 -59.08 -20.92 -19.12
N ALA A 71 -59.99 -20.20 -18.49
CA ALA A 71 -60.45 -18.89 -18.96
C ALA A 71 -59.33 -17.82 -18.89
N LEU A 72 -58.51 -17.84 -17.85
CA LEU A 72 -57.34 -16.95 -17.72
C LEU A 72 -56.22 -17.27 -18.70
N ARG A 73 -56.03 -18.55 -19.05
CA ARG A 73 -55.08 -19.00 -20.08
C ARG A 73 -55.39 -18.43 -21.46
N THR A 74 -56.68 -18.31 -21.80
CA THR A 74 -57.12 -17.77 -23.09
C THR A 74 -56.96 -16.25 -23.19
N ILE A 75 -56.94 -15.54 -22.05
CA ILE A 75 -56.84 -14.08 -21.99
C ILE A 75 -55.35 -13.62 -21.87
N HIS A 76 -54.51 -14.40 -21.22
CA HIS A 76 -53.11 -14.08 -20.97
C HIS A 76 -52.20 -15.28 -21.29
N PRO A 77 -51.63 -15.38 -22.49
CA PRO A 77 -50.75 -16.48 -22.88
C PRO A 77 -49.52 -16.64 -21.98
N ASP A 78 -49.00 -15.54 -21.39
CA ASP A 78 -47.87 -15.59 -20.45
C ASP A 78 -48.22 -16.33 -19.14
N LEU A 79 -49.49 -16.44 -18.83
CA LEU A 79 -49.96 -17.16 -17.63
C LEU A 79 -49.78 -18.65 -17.77
N ASP A 80 -49.89 -19.20 -18.96
CA ASP A 80 -49.74 -20.66 -19.21
C ASP A 80 -48.28 -21.10 -19.00
N ALA A 81 -47.33 -20.32 -19.48
CA ALA A 81 -45.89 -20.53 -19.22
C ALA A 81 -45.60 -20.51 -17.70
N SER A 82 -46.10 -19.49 -17.01
CA SER A 82 -45.93 -19.37 -15.56
C SER A 82 -46.55 -20.52 -14.76
N LEU A 83 -47.70 -21.03 -15.17
CA LEU A 83 -48.38 -22.16 -14.54
C LEU A 83 -47.65 -23.47 -14.77
N THR A 84 -47.15 -23.68 -15.99
CA THR A 84 -46.37 -24.86 -16.36
C THR A 84 -45.10 -24.97 -15.53
N VAL A 85 -44.34 -23.87 -15.49
CA VAL A 85 -43.13 -23.80 -14.65
C VAL A 85 -43.43 -23.98 -13.17
N HIS A 86 -44.51 -23.43 -12.71
CA HIS A 86 -44.89 -23.51 -11.32
C HIS A 86 -45.35 -24.92 -10.92
N GLY A 87 -46.07 -25.60 -11.79
CA GLY A 87 -46.46 -27.03 -11.60
C GLY A 87 -45.20 -27.90 -11.48
N PHE A 88 -44.24 -27.71 -12.39
CA PHE A 88 -42.97 -28.41 -12.37
C PHE A 88 -42.16 -28.13 -11.08
N LEU A 89 -42.05 -26.85 -10.64
CA LEU A 89 -41.36 -26.52 -9.40
C LEU A 89 -41.99 -27.15 -8.15
N VAL A 90 -43.32 -27.19 -8.07
CA VAL A 90 -44.01 -27.83 -6.95
C VAL A 90 -43.68 -29.32 -6.87
N GLN A 91 -43.52 -29.98 -8.01
CA GLN A 91 -43.26 -31.41 -8.12
C GLN A 91 -41.80 -31.74 -7.76
N HIS A 92 -40.83 -30.87 -8.08
CA HIS A 92 -39.43 -31.18 -8.01
C HIS A 92 -38.61 -30.35 -7.00
N GLU A 93 -39.13 -29.24 -6.48
CA GLU A 93 -38.39 -28.35 -5.57
C GLU A 93 -38.07 -28.96 -4.20
N GLY A 94 -38.81 -29.99 -3.79
CA GLY A 94 -38.68 -30.68 -2.50
C GLY A 94 -38.23 -32.15 -2.55
N SER A 95 -37.95 -32.71 -3.74
CA SER A 95 -37.61 -34.14 -3.86
C SER A 95 -36.11 -34.36 -3.93
N GLU A 96 -35.59 -35.19 -3.04
CA GLU A 96 -34.16 -35.53 -3.00
C GLU A 96 -33.69 -36.54 -4.07
N ALA A 97 -34.55 -37.17 -4.84
CA ALA A 97 -34.10 -38.14 -5.87
C ALA A 97 -35.24 -38.71 -6.76
N SER A 98 -36.05 -37.91 -7.43
CA SER A 98 -36.76 -38.43 -8.60
C SER A 98 -35.92 -38.21 -9.84
N GLU A 99 -35.77 -39.22 -10.71
CA GLU A 99 -35.23 -39.01 -12.06
C GLU A 99 -36.05 -37.92 -12.74
N LEU A 100 -35.43 -36.79 -13.00
CA LEU A 100 -36.07 -35.65 -13.65
C LEU A 100 -36.16 -36.01 -15.14
N ASP A 101 -37.34 -35.96 -15.73
CA ASP A 101 -37.48 -36.15 -17.17
C ASP A 101 -36.88 -34.96 -17.89
N VAL A 102 -35.79 -35.21 -18.61
CA VAL A 102 -35.06 -34.22 -19.37
C VAL A 102 -35.93 -33.54 -20.40
N GLN A 103 -36.86 -34.28 -21.04
CA GLN A 103 -37.78 -33.74 -22.04
C GLN A 103 -38.78 -32.77 -21.39
N GLU A 104 -39.36 -33.12 -20.24
CA GLU A 104 -40.24 -32.23 -19.49
C GLU A 104 -39.52 -30.98 -19.03
N ALA A 105 -38.27 -31.10 -18.55
CA ALA A 105 -37.42 -29.96 -18.15
C ALA A 105 -37.17 -29.02 -19.35
N CYS A 106 -36.88 -29.54 -20.53
CA CYS A 106 -36.71 -28.77 -21.77
C CYS A 106 -37.99 -28.02 -22.17
N ASP A 107 -39.14 -28.69 -22.14
CA ASP A 107 -40.39 -28.07 -22.53
C ASP A 107 -40.85 -26.98 -21.56
N VAL A 108 -40.61 -27.18 -20.26
CA VAL A 108 -40.82 -26.17 -19.21
C VAL A 108 -39.89 -24.97 -19.41
N LEU A 109 -38.60 -25.20 -19.67
CA LEU A 109 -37.62 -24.13 -19.95
C LEU A 109 -38.01 -23.34 -21.19
N ARG A 110 -38.37 -24.05 -22.29
CA ARG A 110 -38.79 -23.40 -23.51
C ARG A 110 -40.02 -22.54 -23.32
N SER A 111 -40.99 -22.98 -22.53
CA SER A 111 -42.25 -22.25 -22.30
C SER A 111 -42.00 -20.89 -21.61
N ILE A 112 -41.06 -20.82 -20.65
CA ILE A 112 -40.75 -19.55 -19.95
C ILE A 112 -39.89 -18.60 -20.76
N VAL A 113 -39.06 -19.15 -21.67
CA VAL A 113 -38.06 -18.37 -22.42
C VAL A 113 -38.61 -17.85 -23.78
N GLN A 114 -39.65 -18.48 -24.35
CA GLN A 114 -40.23 -18.11 -25.65
C GLN A 114 -40.70 -16.65 -25.75
N HIS A 115 -41.10 -16.04 -24.65
CA HIS A 115 -41.64 -14.67 -24.59
C HIS A 115 -40.58 -13.61 -24.25
N GLN A 116 -39.31 -13.96 -24.26
CA GLN A 116 -38.21 -13.03 -23.95
C GLN A 116 -37.81 -12.19 -25.16
N PRO A 117 -37.45 -10.91 -24.98
CA PRO A 117 -36.92 -10.08 -26.05
C PRO A 117 -35.57 -10.63 -26.53
N VAL A 118 -35.32 -10.55 -27.85
CA VAL A 118 -34.15 -11.13 -28.54
C VAL A 118 -32.98 -10.11 -28.56
N GLU A 119 -33.16 -8.86 -28.16
CA GLU A 119 -32.16 -7.81 -28.23
C GLU A 119 -31.37 -7.68 -26.94
N ALA A 120 -30.03 -7.83 -27.04
CA ALA A 120 -29.11 -7.57 -25.93
C ALA A 120 -29.16 -6.07 -25.58
N GLY A 121 -29.41 -5.78 -24.31
CA GLY A 121 -29.45 -4.38 -23.83
C GLY A 121 -30.82 -3.70 -23.83
N SER A 122 -31.90 -4.38 -24.28
CA SER A 122 -33.24 -3.83 -24.13
C SER A 122 -33.62 -3.80 -22.63
N GLN A 123 -34.12 -2.65 -22.14
CA GLN A 123 -34.59 -2.50 -20.73
C GLN A 123 -35.89 -3.27 -20.43
N THR A 124 -36.49 -3.95 -21.41
CA THR A 124 -37.63 -4.84 -21.22
C THR A 124 -37.16 -6.21 -20.72
N GLY A 125 -36.67 -6.23 -19.48
CA GLY A 125 -36.35 -7.48 -18.78
C GLY A 125 -37.57 -8.32 -18.51
N LEU A 126 -37.36 -9.59 -18.16
CA LEU A 126 -38.37 -10.51 -17.60
C LEU A 126 -39.31 -9.78 -16.65
N SER A 127 -40.61 -10.02 -16.78
CA SER A 127 -41.51 -9.58 -15.71
C SER A 127 -40.99 -10.14 -14.37
N VAL A 128 -41.17 -9.39 -13.28
CA VAL A 128 -40.66 -9.78 -11.96
C VAL A 128 -41.03 -11.22 -11.57
N ASN A 129 -42.18 -11.66 -12.05
CA ASN A 129 -42.69 -13.03 -11.83
C ASN A 129 -41.93 -14.09 -12.62
N HIS A 130 -41.65 -13.84 -13.91
CA HIS A 130 -40.90 -14.76 -14.76
C HIS A 130 -39.43 -14.85 -14.31
N ALA A 131 -38.82 -13.73 -13.87
CA ALA A 131 -37.49 -13.69 -13.34
C ALA A 131 -37.32 -14.60 -12.11
N GLY A 132 -38.27 -14.52 -11.18
CA GLY A 132 -38.27 -15.39 -9.99
C GLY A 132 -38.48 -16.87 -10.33
N LEU A 133 -39.36 -17.17 -11.28
CA LEU A 133 -39.61 -18.53 -11.72
C LEU A 133 -38.44 -19.15 -12.44
N LEU A 134 -37.79 -18.40 -13.35
CA LEU A 134 -36.62 -18.87 -14.08
C LEU A 134 -35.44 -19.13 -13.13
N ARG A 135 -35.20 -18.25 -12.18
CA ARG A 135 -34.16 -18.46 -11.16
C ARG A 135 -34.39 -19.74 -10.36
N ARG A 136 -35.61 -19.99 -9.93
CA ARG A 136 -35.98 -21.22 -9.18
C ARG A 136 -35.85 -22.45 -10.06
N LEU A 137 -36.29 -22.40 -11.31
CA LEU A 137 -36.18 -23.50 -12.28
C LEU A 137 -34.72 -23.89 -12.52
N LEU A 138 -33.83 -22.92 -12.79
CA LEU A 138 -32.41 -23.17 -12.95
C LEU A 138 -31.77 -23.70 -11.67
N GLY A 139 -32.21 -23.26 -10.50
CA GLY A 139 -31.76 -23.81 -9.22
C GLY A 139 -32.25 -25.27 -8.98
N VAL A 140 -33.37 -25.69 -9.57
CA VAL A 140 -33.75 -27.13 -9.61
C VAL A 140 -32.82 -27.89 -10.53
N PHE A 141 -32.53 -27.36 -11.72
CA PHE A 141 -31.64 -28.01 -12.66
C PHE A 141 -30.23 -28.21 -12.09
N ASP A 142 -29.68 -27.19 -11.39
CA ASP A 142 -28.40 -27.31 -10.71
C ASP A 142 -28.36 -28.43 -9.68
N ARG A 143 -29.42 -28.55 -8.85
CA ARG A 143 -29.52 -29.63 -7.85
C ARG A 143 -29.61 -31.04 -8.46
N HIS A 144 -30.23 -31.13 -9.63
CA HIS A 144 -30.33 -32.39 -10.36
C HIS A 144 -29.21 -32.60 -11.38
N GLN A 145 -28.17 -31.75 -11.35
CA GLN A 145 -26.98 -31.79 -12.22
C GLN A 145 -27.34 -31.79 -13.73
N LEU A 146 -28.45 -31.16 -14.10
CA LEU A 146 -28.82 -30.96 -15.48
C LEU A 146 -27.96 -29.85 -16.08
N THR A 147 -27.27 -30.19 -17.14
CA THR A 147 -26.46 -29.23 -17.92
C THR A 147 -27.16 -28.86 -19.22
N LEU A 148 -26.78 -27.75 -19.80
CA LEU A 148 -27.29 -27.33 -21.12
C LEU A 148 -27.07 -28.38 -22.21
N ALA A 149 -25.98 -29.14 -22.13
CA ALA A 149 -25.70 -30.26 -23.04
C ALA A 149 -26.70 -31.41 -22.90
N SER A 150 -27.17 -31.68 -21.66
CA SER A 150 -28.18 -32.71 -21.42
C SER A 150 -29.58 -32.27 -21.81
N LEU A 151 -29.87 -30.98 -21.79
CA LEU A 151 -31.19 -30.41 -22.13
C LEU A 151 -31.46 -30.35 -23.61
N HIS A 152 -30.48 -30.51 -24.51
CA HIS A 152 -30.60 -30.49 -26.00
C HIS A 152 -31.50 -29.36 -26.51
N ILE A 153 -31.28 -28.13 -26.02
CA ILE A 153 -32.05 -26.94 -26.40
C ILE A 153 -31.63 -26.47 -27.81
N ASP A 154 -32.57 -25.92 -28.56
CA ASP A 154 -32.28 -25.28 -29.84
C ASP A 154 -31.60 -23.92 -29.67
N ALA A 155 -30.98 -23.41 -30.73
CA ALA A 155 -30.18 -22.19 -30.70
C ALA A 155 -30.98 -20.93 -30.31
N ASP A 156 -32.26 -20.83 -30.73
CA ASP A 156 -33.13 -19.68 -30.37
C ASP A 156 -33.48 -19.73 -28.88
N THR A 157 -33.86 -20.89 -28.36
CA THR A 157 -34.10 -21.10 -26.94
C THR A 157 -32.83 -20.84 -26.10
N ALA A 158 -31.67 -21.31 -26.57
CA ALA A 158 -30.39 -21.08 -25.92
C ALA A 158 -30.02 -19.59 -25.90
N HIS A 159 -30.23 -18.86 -26.98
CA HIS A 159 -29.99 -17.43 -27.07
C HIS A 159 -30.88 -16.66 -26.09
N ARG A 160 -32.19 -16.91 -26.07
CA ARG A 160 -33.14 -16.26 -25.16
C ARG A 160 -32.86 -16.58 -23.70
N LEU A 161 -32.54 -17.84 -23.41
CA LEU A 161 -32.13 -18.26 -22.06
C LEU A 161 -30.88 -17.53 -21.60
N GLY A 162 -29.89 -17.42 -22.47
CA GLY A 162 -28.63 -16.74 -22.18
C GLY A 162 -28.83 -15.27 -21.81
N LEU A 163 -29.64 -14.54 -22.59
CA LEU A 163 -29.98 -13.15 -22.29
C LEU A 163 -30.77 -13.02 -20.99
N ALA A 164 -31.77 -13.89 -20.78
CA ALA A 164 -32.58 -13.90 -19.55
C ALA A 164 -31.73 -14.23 -18.30
N ALA A 165 -30.85 -15.21 -18.38
CA ALA A 165 -29.95 -15.59 -17.30
C ALA A 165 -28.92 -14.50 -16.97
N ALA A 166 -28.42 -13.76 -17.98
CA ALA A 166 -27.54 -12.62 -17.79
C ALA A 166 -28.20 -11.50 -16.96
N HIS A 167 -29.46 -11.16 -17.26
CA HIS A 167 -30.22 -10.20 -16.48
C HIS A 167 -30.46 -10.65 -15.03
N LEU A 168 -30.48 -11.96 -14.77
CA LEU A 168 -30.62 -12.54 -13.44
C LEU A 168 -29.27 -12.70 -12.71
N GLN A 169 -28.16 -12.31 -13.33
CA GLN A 169 -26.79 -12.48 -12.81
C GLN A 169 -26.41 -13.97 -12.62
N LEU A 170 -27.04 -14.88 -13.39
CA LEU A 170 -26.73 -16.30 -13.41
C LEU A 170 -25.73 -16.57 -14.55
N TYR A 171 -24.50 -16.09 -14.35
CA TYR A 171 -23.49 -15.98 -15.40
C TYR A 171 -23.09 -17.31 -16.01
N GLU A 172 -23.01 -18.41 -15.24
CA GLU A 172 -22.67 -19.74 -15.76
C GLU A 172 -23.73 -20.25 -16.74
N TRP A 173 -25.00 -20.11 -16.39
CA TRP A 173 -26.11 -20.44 -17.27
C TRP A 173 -26.18 -19.54 -18.51
N ALA A 174 -25.90 -18.26 -18.32
CA ALA A 174 -25.91 -17.28 -19.41
C ALA A 174 -24.82 -17.56 -20.43
N GLU A 175 -23.58 -17.75 -19.97
CA GLU A 175 -22.42 -18.04 -20.82
C GLU A 175 -22.58 -19.39 -21.51
N GLY A 176 -22.97 -20.43 -20.78
CA GLY A 176 -23.20 -21.75 -21.36
C GLY A 176 -24.28 -21.74 -22.46
N ALA A 177 -25.41 -21.05 -22.19
CA ALA A 177 -26.51 -20.95 -23.15
C ALA A 177 -26.13 -20.16 -24.41
N LEU A 178 -25.51 -18.98 -24.25
CA LEU A 178 -25.01 -18.19 -25.40
C LEU A 178 -23.88 -18.92 -26.11
N GLY A 179 -23.04 -19.69 -25.40
CA GLY A 179 -22.03 -20.55 -26.02
C GLY A 179 -22.63 -21.61 -26.93
N VAL A 180 -23.73 -22.27 -26.55
CA VAL A 180 -24.49 -23.21 -27.41
C VAL A 180 -25.04 -22.47 -28.64
N ALA A 181 -25.65 -21.30 -28.45
CA ALA A 181 -26.17 -20.49 -29.54
C ALA A 181 -25.06 -20.06 -30.52
N TYR A 182 -23.89 -19.69 -30.01
CA TYR A 182 -22.73 -19.32 -30.81
C TYR A 182 -22.16 -20.48 -31.62
N GLN A 183 -22.10 -21.70 -31.08
CA GLN A 183 -21.63 -22.89 -31.80
C GLN A 183 -22.49 -23.18 -33.02
N VAL A 184 -23.80 -22.94 -32.92
CA VAL A 184 -24.72 -23.14 -34.05
C VAL A 184 -24.67 -21.98 -35.04
N SER A 185 -24.53 -20.77 -34.57
CA SER A 185 -24.55 -19.55 -35.38
C SER A 185 -23.45 -18.55 -34.97
N PRO A 186 -22.19 -18.82 -35.35
CA PRO A 186 -21.04 -17.96 -34.94
C PRO A 186 -21.11 -16.53 -35.48
N GLY A 187 -21.88 -16.29 -36.52
CA GLY A 187 -22.08 -14.97 -37.14
C GLY A 187 -23.29 -14.20 -36.63
N HIS A 188 -23.92 -14.61 -35.53
CA HIS A 188 -25.11 -13.93 -35.04
C HIS A 188 -24.71 -12.77 -34.09
N ALA A 189 -24.89 -11.52 -34.56
CA ALA A 189 -24.46 -10.32 -33.86
C ALA A 189 -25.00 -10.23 -32.41
N SER A 190 -26.29 -10.51 -32.20
CA SER A 190 -26.95 -10.43 -30.91
C SER A 190 -26.43 -11.49 -29.92
N VAL A 191 -25.98 -12.64 -30.34
CA VAL A 191 -25.34 -13.67 -29.51
C VAL A 191 -23.98 -13.15 -29.01
N LEU A 192 -23.18 -12.57 -29.91
CA LEU A 192 -21.89 -11.98 -29.58
C LEU A 192 -22.05 -10.78 -28.61
N GLU A 193 -23.05 -9.91 -28.84
CA GLU A 193 -23.37 -8.81 -27.92
C GLU A 193 -23.79 -9.31 -26.53
N GLY A 194 -24.53 -10.42 -26.48
CA GLY A 194 -24.87 -11.06 -25.21
C GLY A 194 -23.63 -11.59 -24.48
N LEU A 195 -22.71 -12.24 -25.18
CA LEU A 195 -21.44 -12.73 -24.62
C LEU A 195 -20.52 -11.59 -24.17
N GLU A 196 -20.43 -10.52 -24.95
CA GLU A 196 -19.73 -9.29 -24.56
C GLU A 196 -20.33 -8.70 -23.27
N HIS A 197 -21.67 -8.65 -23.20
CA HIS A 197 -22.36 -8.12 -22.03
C HIS A 197 -22.06 -8.92 -20.76
N ILE A 198 -22.06 -10.26 -20.84
CA ILE A 198 -21.70 -11.13 -19.71
C ILE A 198 -20.25 -10.93 -19.30
N ALA A 199 -19.32 -10.93 -20.26
CA ALA A 199 -17.91 -10.72 -19.97
C ALA A 199 -17.68 -9.37 -19.24
N ARG A 200 -18.39 -8.31 -19.66
CA ARG A 200 -18.36 -7.00 -19.02
C ARG A 200 -18.91 -7.02 -17.59
N LEU A 201 -20.03 -7.72 -17.35
CA LEU A 201 -20.61 -7.85 -16.00
C LEU A 201 -19.74 -8.67 -15.05
N ARG A 202 -18.98 -9.63 -15.58
CA ARG A 202 -18.01 -10.41 -14.78
C ARG A 202 -16.70 -9.67 -14.52
N GLY A 203 -16.42 -8.59 -15.25
CA GLY A 203 -15.14 -7.90 -15.23
C GLY A 203 -14.01 -8.73 -15.86
N ASP A 204 -14.33 -9.63 -16.79
CA ASP A 204 -13.34 -10.44 -17.51
C ASP A 204 -12.96 -9.75 -18.82
N ASP A 205 -11.96 -8.89 -18.73
CA ASP A 205 -11.49 -8.08 -19.85
C ASP A 205 -10.90 -8.93 -20.99
N ALA A 206 -10.28 -10.07 -20.67
CA ALA A 206 -9.71 -10.97 -21.68
C ALA A 206 -10.81 -11.64 -22.52
N LEU A 207 -11.87 -12.11 -21.85
CA LEU A 207 -13.02 -12.70 -22.51
C LEU A 207 -13.82 -11.64 -23.27
N LEU A 208 -13.96 -10.44 -22.73
CA LEU A 208 -14.61 -9.31 -23.38
C LEU A 208 -13.88 -8.95 -24.67
N ARG A 209 -12.55 -8.84 -24.66
CA ARG A 209 -11.71 -8.63 -25.84
C ARG A 209 -11.98 -9.71 -26.91
N HIS A 210 -11.97 -10.99 -26.51
CA HIS A 210 -12.20 -12.10 -27.43
C HIS A 210 -13.53 -11.97 -28.19
N TRP A 211 -14.62 -11.66 -27.50
CA TRP A 211 -15.93 -11.52 -28.12
C TRP A 211 -16.05 -10.25 -28.96
N MET A 212 -15.45 -9.15 -28.55
CA MET A 212 -15.40 -7.93 -29.35
C MET A 212 -14.63 -8.14 -30.64
N GLU A 213 -13.48 -8.81 -30.61
CA GLU A 213 -12.71 -9.19 -31.82
C GLU A 213 -13.51 -10.12 -32.74
N ALA A 214 -14.27 -11.06 -32.17
CA ALA A 214 -15.15 -11.92 -32.96
C ALA A 214 -16.24 -11.11 -33.69
N ARG A 215 -16.84 -10.10 -33.00
CA ARG A 215 -17.84 -9.20 -33.60
C ARG A 215 -17.22 -8.26 -34.65
N MET A 216 -16.01 -7.76 -34.41
CA MET A 216 -15.28 -6.93 -35.38
C MET A 216 -14.98 -7.65 -36.69
N LYS A 217 -14.89 -8.99 -36.71
CA LYS A 217 -14.78 -9.74 -37.95
C LYS A 217 -16.05 -9.67 -38.79
N LEU A 218 -17.21 -9.44 -38.18
CA LEU A 218 -18.49 -9.28 -38.87
C LEU A 218 -18.71 -7.83 -39.32
N THR A 219 -18.37 -6.87 -38.49
CA THR A 219 -18.54 -5.43 -38.68
C THR A 219 -17.21 -4.70 -38.43
N PRO A 220 -16.23 -4.81 -39.37
CA PRO A 220 -14.88 -4.30 -39.09
C PRO A 220 -14.76 -2.79 -39.02
N ASP A 221 -15.71 -2.04 -39.52
CA ASP A 221 -15.70 -0.57 -39.59
C ASP A 221 -16.83 0.06 -38.76
N ASP A 222 -17.37 -0.68 -37.79
CA ASP A 222 -18.35 -0.11 -36.83
C ASP A 222 -17.63 0.83 -35.84
N PRO A 223 -17.89 2.15 -35.90
CA PRO A 223 -17.18 3.13 -35.04
C PRO A 223 -17.43 2.94 -33.56
N ALA A 224 -18.63 2.49 -33.18
CA ALA A 224 -18.99 2.28 -31.78
C ALA A 224 -18.21 1.10 -31.18
N LEU A 225 -18.12 0.01 -31.94
CA LEU A 225 -17.37 -1.18 -31.56
C LEU A 225 -15.86 -0.89 -31.50
N LEU A 226 -15.32 -0.19 -32.51
CA LEU A 226 -13.91 0.22 -32.54
C LEU A 226 -13.53 1.09 -31.34
N ARG A 227 -14.39 2.06 -30.96
CA ARG A 227 -14.18 2.88 -29.76
C ARG A 227 -14.17 2.04 -28.47
N ALA A 228 -15.20 1.21 -28.32
CA ALA A 228 -15.29 0.36 -27.13
C ALA A 228 -14.08 -0.58 -27.02
N HIS A 229 -13.61 -1.13 -28.14
CA HIS A 229 -12.42 -1.98 -28.20
C HIS A 229 -11.13 -1.19 -27.89
N ALA A 230 -10.97 0.02 -28.44
CA ALA A 230 -9.83 0.90 -28.14
C ALA A 230 -9.75 1.24 -26.64
N HIS A 231 -10.89 1.57 -26.01
CA HIS A 231 -10.95 1.83 -24.57
C HIS A 231 -10.60 0.60 -23.74
N LEU A 232 -11.09 -0.58 -24.11
CA LEU A 232 -10.77 -1.84 -23.45
C LEU A 232 -9.26 -2.14 -23.53
N LEU A 233 -8.68 -2.08 -24.72
CA LEU A 233 -7.24 -2.29 -24.93
C LEU A 233 -6.41 -1.27 -24.13
N ALA A 234 -6.85 -0.01 -24.11
CA ALA A 234 -6.19 1.05 -23.33
C ALA A 234 -6.23 0.79 -21.82
N SER A 235 -7.34 0.25 -21.29
CA SER A 235 -7.44 -0.14 -19.87
C SER A 235 -6.55 -1.33 -19.52
N MET A 236 -6.37 -2.26 -20.48
CA MET A 236 -5.46 -3.41 -20.35
C MET A 236 -3.97 -3.04 -20.54
N GLY A 237 -3.68 -1.82 -20.99
CA GLY A 237 -2.31 -1.38 -21.29
C GLY A 237 -1.77 -1.98 -22.59
N ASP A 238 -2.64 -2.44 -23.49
CA ASP A 238 -2.24 -3.06 -24.74
C ASP A 238 -1.88 -2.01 -25.81
N GLU A 239 -0.72 -2.19 -26.44
CA GLU A 239 -0.22 -1.27 -27.50
C GLU A 239 -1.11 -1.26 -28.76
N GLU A 240 -1.97 -2.26 -28.95
CA GLU A 240 -2.91 -2.29 -30.06
C GLU A 240 -4.03 -1.26 -29.95
N ALA A 241 -4.24 -0.68 -28.75
CA ALA A 241 -5.22 0.39 -28.54
C ALA A 241 -5.00 1.58 -29.49
N GLU A 242 -3.75 1.98 -29.70
CA GLU A 242 -3.41 3.08 -30.62
C GLU A 242 -3.81 2.76 -32.07
N ARG A 243 -3.63 1.52 -32.51
CA ARG A 243 -4.04 1.09 -33.86
C ARG A 243 -5.55 1.17 -34.05
N ALA A 244 -6.32 0.81 -33.00
CA ALA A 244 -7.77 0.91 -33.04
C ALA A 244 -8.24 2.37 -33.17
N VAL A 245 -7.63 3.30 -32.42
CA VAL A 245 -7.93 4.74 -32.54
C VAL A 245 -7.54 5.30 -33.89
N ARG A 246 -6.35 4.97 -34.44
CA ARG A 246 -5.91 5.40 -35.77
C ARG A 246 -6.82 4.88 -36.89
N ARG A 247 -7.48 3.76 -36.67
CA ARG A 247 -8.48 3.25 -37.65
C ARG A 247 -9.73 4.13 -37.65
N LEU A 248 -10.18 4.65 -36.50
CA LEU A 248 -11.27 5.62 -36.45
C LEU A 248 -10.91 6.93 -37.17
N GLU A 249 -9.68 7.41 -36.99
CA GLU A 249 -9.13 8.56 -37.70
C GLU A 249 -9.10 8.34 -39.24
N ALA A 250 -8.62 7.16 -39.67
CA ALA A 250 -8.59 6.81 -41.08
C ALA A 250 -9.97 6.71 -41.73
N LEU A 251 -11.01 6.38 -40.95
CA LEU A 251 -12.40 6.35 -41.36
C LEU A 251 -13.05 7.77 -41.32
N GLY A 252 -12.38 8.76 -40.79
CA GLY A 252 -12.88 10.12 -40.63
C GLY A 252 -14.09 10.24 -39.66
N VAL A 253 -14.16 9.35 -38.67
CA VAL A 253 -15.23 9.26 -37.66
C VAL A 253 -14.71 9.40 -36.24
N ASP A 254 -13.44 9.79 -36.10
CA ASP A 254 -12.82 10.08 -34.80
C ASP A 254 -13.44 11.34 -34.19
N THR A 255 -13.40 11.38 -32.87
CA THR A 255 -13.94 12.46 -32.05
C THR A 255 -12.87 13.04 -31.13
N ALA A 256 -13.11 14.20 -30.54
CA ALA A 256 -12.25 14.77 -29.51
C ALA A 256 -11.93 13.76 -28.40
N ALA A 257 -12.87 12.89 -28.03
CA ALA A 257 -12.64 11.82 -27.04
C ALA A 257 -11.65 10.77 -27.54
N ASP A 258 -11.70 10.40 -28.80
CA ASP A 258 -10.79 9.42 -29.41
C ASP A 258 -9.35 10.00 -29.47
N ARG A 259 -9.19 11.28 -29.80
CA ARG A 259 -7.91 12.00 -29.80
C ARG A 259 -7.35 12.15 -28.38
N SER A 260 -8.21 12.44 -27.39
CA SER A 260 -7.83 12.46 -25.99
C SER A 260 -7.32 11.09 -25.51
N LEU A 261 -7.97 10.01 -25.90
CA LEU A 261 -7.50 8.65 -25.64
C LEU A 261 -6.13 8.40 -26.29
N LEU A 262 -5.94 8.82 -27.53
CA LEU A 262 -4.67 8.71 -28.26
C LEU A 262 -3.55 9.48 -27.55
N ALA A 263 -3.84 10.69 -27.07
CA ALA A 263 -2.91 11.47 -26.27
C ALA A 263 -2.46 10.70 -25.02
N GLY A 264 -3.40 10.10 -24.28
CA GLY A 264 -3.08 9.28 -23.11
C GLY A 264 -2.23 8.03 -23.42
N LEU A 265 -2.47 7.38 -24.55
CA LEU A 265 -1.67 6.23 -25.01
C LEU A 265 -0.23 6.65 -25.34
N ARG A 266 -0.06 7.74 -26.10
CA ARG A 266 1.23 8.29 -26.47
C ARG A 266 2.03 8.79 -25.27
N ALA A 267 1.35 9.41 -24.30
CA ALA A 267 1.98 9.82 -23.04
C ALA A 267 2.57 8.63 -22.28
N ARG A 268 1.82 7.53 -22.19
CA ARG A 268 2.31 6.27 -21.56
C ARG A 268 3.46 5.63 -22.31
N ALA A 269 3.47 5.73 -23.63
CA ALA A 269 4.57 5.25 -24.48
C ALA A 269 5.81 6.18 -24.43
N GLY A 270 5.75 7.29 -23.71
CA GLY A 270 6.84 8.27 -23.62
C GLY A 270 6.93 9.26 -24.80
N ALA A 271 6.01 9.16 -25.76
CA ALA A 271 5.94 10.05 -26.94
C ALA A 271 5.18 11.36 -26.58
N ARG A 272 5.74 12.16 -25.67
CA ARG A 272 5.08 13.32 -25.06
C ARG A 272 4.70 14.40 -26.08
N SER A 273 5.60 14.73 -27.00
CA SER A 273 5.33 15.76 -28.02
C SER A 273 4.14 15.39 -28.91
N GLU A 274 4.02 14.10 -29.28
CA GLU A 274 2.88 13.60 -30.06
C GLU A 274 1.60 13.52 -29.21
N ALA A 275 1.71 13.28 -27.91
CA ALA A 275 0.59 13.33 -26.98
C ALA A 275 0.04 14.76 -26.85
N ILE A 276 0.93 15.75 -26.76
CA ILE A 276 0.56 17.18 -26.71
C ILE A 276 -0.15 17.60 -28.02
N GLU A 277 0.34 17.17 -29.18
CA GLU A 277 -0.31 17.46 -30.43
C GLU A 277 -1.72 16.87 -30.51
N ALA A 278 -1.89 15.63 -30.11
CA ALA A 278 -3.19 14.94 -30.11
C ALA A 278 -4.21 15.60 -29.15
N ILE A 279 -3.77 15.99 -27.94
CA ILE A 279 -4.66 16.65 -26.98
C ILE A 279 -5.06 18.06 -27.42
N LEU A 280 -4.14 18.80 -28.07
CA LEU A 280 -4.46 20.11 -28.63
C LEU A 280 -5.51 20.01 -29.73
N GLN A 281 -5.40 19.00 -30.64
CA GLN A 281 -6.42 18.77 -31.67
C GLN A 281 -7.78 18.42 -31.05
N ALA A 282 -7.80 17.66 -29.94
CA ALA A 282 -9.03 17.35 -29.20
C ALA A 282 -9.65 18.64 -28.59
N LEU A 283 -8.84 19.53 -28.04
CA LEU A 283 -9.26 20.79 -27.42
C LEU A 283 -9.67 21.86 -28.48
N GLU A 284 -9.12 21.82 -29.69
CA GLU A 284 -9.56 22.66 -30.82
C GLU A 284 -10.96 22.27 -31.29
N GLU A 285 -11.27 20.97 -31.28
CA GLU A 285 -12.61 20.47 -31.64
C GLU A 285 -13.65 20.73 -30.54
N ASP A 286 -13.29 20.46 -29.27
CA ASP A 286 -14.17 20.68 -28.12
C ASP A 286 -13.43 21.31 -26.93
N PRO A 287 -13.37 22.64 -26.84
CA PRO A 287 -12.70 23.36 -25.74
C PRO A 287 -13.41 23.24 -24.38
N SER A 288 -14.62 22.67 -24.34
CA SER A 288 -15.40 22.55 -23.08
C SER A 288 -15.01 21.34 -22.22
N ARG A 289 -14.14 20.47 -22.71
CA ARG A 289 -13.72 19.25 -22.05
C ARG A 289 -12.69 19.55 -20.96
N SER A 290 -13.15 19.72 -19.72
CA SER A 290 -12.27 20.02 -18.57
C SER A 290 -11.18 18.98 -18.33
N GLY A 291 -11.50 17.68 -18.53
CA GLY A 291 -10.53 16.58 -18.39
C GLY A 291 -9.37 16.66 -19.38
N ASP A 292 -9.62 17.11 -20.60
CA ASP A 292 -8.59 17.26 -21.62
C ASP A 292 -7.65 18.43 -21.31
N TRP A 293 -8.17 19.52 -20.75
CA TRP A 293 -7.35 20.61 -20.23
C TRP A 293 -6.46 20.18 -19.07
N LEU A 294 -6.98 19.33 -18.17
CA LEU A 294 -6.17 18.76 -17.08
C LEU A 294 -5.06 17.86 -17.63
N HIS A 295 -5.40 16.98 -18.57
CA HIS A 295 -4.42 16.10 -19.20
C HIS A 295 -3.35 16.89 -19.96
N TYR A 296 -3.73 17.93 -20.67
CA TYR A 296 -2.78 18.83 -21.33
C TYR A 296 -1.84 19.53 -20.33
N ALA A 297 -2.38 20.00 -19.20
CA ALA A 297 -1.60 20.59 -18.12
C ALA A 297 -0.58 19.60 -17.52
N GLN A 298 -0.99 18.33 -17.32
CA GLN A 298 -0.10 17.26 -16.82
C GLN A 298 1.02 16.94 -17.81
N LEU A 299 0.73 16.93 -19.10
CA LEU A 299 1.75 16.75 -20.15
C LEU A 299 2.77 17.91 -20.19
N LEU A 300 2.31 19.14 -20.02
CA LEU A 300 3.18 20.32 -19.95
C LEU A 300 4.04 20.31 -18.67
N GLU A 301 3.49 19.89 -17.52
CA GLU A 301 4.28 19.69 -16.28
C GLU A 301 5.41 18.68 -16.53
N ALA A 302 5.11 17.56 -17.19
CA ALA A 302 6.09 16.52 -17.51
C ALA A 302 7.15 16.95 -18.53
N GLU A 303 6.86 17.93 -19.41
CA GLU A 303 7.83 18.55 -20.34
C GLU A 303 8.67 19.65 -19.69
N GLY A 304 8.35 20.04 -18.44
CA GLY A 304 9.08 21.09 -17.72
C GLY A 304 8.61 22.50 -18.06
N GLU A 305 7.38 22.67 -18.52
CA GLU A 305 6.75 23.94 -18.87
C GLU A 305 5.69 24.36 -17.82
N PRO A 306 6.08 24.67 -16.57
CA PRO A 306 5.15 24.86 -15.45
C PRO A 306 4.23 26.08 -15.61
N ASP A 307 4.64 27.11 -16.35
CA ASP A 307 3.82 28.29 -16.57
C ASP A 307 2.64 27.99 -17.52
N LEU A 308 2.91 27.28 -18.60
CA LEU A 308 1.88 26.85 -19.55
C LEU A 308 0.97 25.78 -18.91
N ALA A 309 1.55 24.88 -18.10
CA ALA A 309 0.78 23.91 -17.32
C ALA A 309 -0.20 24.59 -16.38
N LEU A 310 0.22 25.67 -15.70
CA LEU A 310 -0.67 26.44 -14.82
C LEU A 310 -1.80 27.12 -15.59
N GLU A 311 -1.53 27.71 -16.76
CA GLU A 311 -2.56 28.31 -17.63
C GLU A 311 -3.59 27.28 -18.10
N ALA A 312 -3.15 26.12 -18.59
CA ALA A 312 -4.01 25.02 -19.02
C ALA A 312 -4.86 24.51 -17.85
N ASN A 313 -4.26 24.35 -16.68
CA ASN A 313 -4.95 23.92 -15.48
C ASN A 313 -5.98 24.93 -14.97
N GLU A 314 -5.72 26.23 -15.11
CA GLU A 314 -6.70 27.26 -14.81
C GLU A 314 -7.91 27.22 -15.75
N ARG A 315 -7.71 26.88 -17.03
CA ARG A 315 -8.81 26.59 -17.95
C ARG A 315 -9.65 25.41 -17.47
N CYS A 316 -9.02 24.30 -17.05
CA CYS A 316 -9.71 23.18 -16.44
C CYS A 316 -10.57 23.64 -15.25
N LEU A 317 -10.02 24.38 -14.30
CA LEU A 317 -10.71 24.87 -13.11
C LEU A 317 -11.81 25.91 -13.39
N THR A 318 -11.75 26.63 -14.52
CA THR A 318 -12.86 27.53 -14.95
C THR A 318 -14.06 26.75 -15.46
N LEU A 319 -13.82 25.58 -16.09
CA LEU A 319 -14.84 24.67 -16.61
C LEU A 319 -15.40 23.77 -15.50
N ASP A 320 -14.52 23.23 -14.67
CA ASP A 320 -14.89 22.36 -13.55
C ASP A 320 -14.14 22.74 -12.26
N ARG A 321 -14.80 23.47 -11.38
CA ARG A 321 -14.26 23.87 -10.07
C ARG A 321 -14.20 22.73 -9.06
N GLN A 322 -14.88 21.61 -9.33
CA GLN A 322 -14.90 20.44 -8.46
C GLN A 322 -13.83 19.41 -8.84
N SER A 323 -13.02 19.67 -9.86
CA SER A 323 -11.88 18.83 -10.22
C SER A 323 -10.80 18.89 -9.14
N GLY A 324 -10.81 17.92 -8.22
CA GLY A 324 -9.83 17.83 -7.14
C GLY A 324 -8.43 17.59 -7.65
N GLU A 325 -8.27 16.81 -8.74
CA GLU A 325 -6.98 16.58 -9.38
C GLU A 325 -6.37 17.86 -9.97
N ALA A 326 -7.21 18.72 -10.57
CA ALA A 326 -6.75 20.02 -11.05
C ALA A 326 -6.31 20.93 -9.89
N TRP A 327 -6.99 20.91 -8.76
CA TRP A 327 -6.53 21.61 -7.56
C TRP A 327 -5.22 21.05 -7.01
N ALA A 328 -5.03 19.72 -7.04
CA ALA A 328 -3.78 19.06 -6.62
C ALA A 328 -2.62 19.47 -7.53
N LEU A 329 -2.83 19.45 -8.85
CA LEU A 329 -1.83 19.91 -9.84
C LEU A 329 -1.49 21.39 -9.62
N LYS A 330 -2.49 22.26 -9.42
CA LYS A 330 -2.28 23.68 -9.13
C LYS A 330 -1.43 23.88 -7.88
N ALA A 331 -1.67 23.09 -6.85
CA ALA A 331 -0.90 23.14 -5.59
C ALA A 331 0.57 22.82 -5.83
N ARG A 332 0.88 21.74 -6.58
CA ARG A 332 2.27 21.37 -6.91
C ARG A 332 2.96 22.44 -7.73
N LEU A 333 2.35 22.89 -8.83
CA LEU A 333 2.94 23.92 -9.71
C LEU A 333 3.20 25.23 -8.98
N LEU A 334 2.34 25.65 -8.06
CA LEU A 334 2.53 26.87 -7.27
C LEU A 334 3.54 26.69 -6.14
N ALA A 335 3.69 25.48 -5.59
CA ALA A 335 4.65 25.20 -4.53
C ALA A 335 6.10 25.40 -4.99
N GLU A 336 6.40 25.08 -6.25
CA GLU A 336 7.72 25.26 -6.86
C GLU A 336 8.05 26.74 -7.17
N LYS A 337 7.02 27.61 -7.25
CA LYS A 337 7.20 29.04 -7.54
C LYS A 337 7.46 29.84 -6.27
N GLN A 338 8.59 30.55 -6.24
CA GLN A 338 8.92 31.44 -5.13
C GLN A 338 7.85 32.50 -4.92
N GLY A 339 7.40 32.68 -3.68
CA GLY A 339 6.41 33.69 -3.30
C GLY A 339 4.94 33.27 -3.49
N HIS A 340 4.66 32.07 -4.02
CA HIS A 340 3.30 31.58 -4.24
C HIS A 340 2.84 30.52 -3.21
N GLN A 341 3.58 30.31 -2.13
CA GLN A 341 3.31 29.27 -1.11
C GLN A 341 1.91 29.37 -0.51
N ARG A 342 1.39 30.59 -0.28
CA ARG A 342 0.03 30.78 0.23
C ARG A 342 -1.07 30.34 -0.74
N ASP A 343 -0.87 30.60 -2.03
CA ASP A 343 -1.85 30.21 -3.04
C ASP A 343 -1.74 28.68 -3.31
N ALA A 344 -0.54 28.12 -3.23
CA ALA A 344 -0.33 26.68 -3.21
C ALA A 344 -1.06 26.00 -2.04
N LEU A 345 -0.97 26.58 -0.83
CA LEU A 345 -1.68 26.05 0.35
C LEU A 345 -3.20 26.11 0.20
N LYS A 346 -3.75 27.20 -0.37
CA LYS A 346 -5.19 27.26 -0.69
C LYS A 346 -5.58 26.15 -1.67
N ALA A 347 -4.82 25.99 -2.74
CA ALA A 347 -5.07 24.94 -3.75
C ALA A 347 -5.00 23.54 -3.14
N ALA A 348 -3.94 23.23 -2.35
CA ALA A 348 -3.81 21.96 -1.65
C ALA A 348 -4.96 21.72 -0.65
N THR A 349 -5.44 22.79 0.01
CA THR A 349 -6.58 22.68 0.92
C THR A 349 -7.87 22.34 0.19
N HIS A 350 -8.10 22.91 -1.00
CA HIS A 350 -9.24 22.55 -1.84
C HIS A 350 -9.15 21.12 -2.37
N ALA A 351 -7.96 20.69 -2.82
CA ALA A 351 -7.74 19.33 -3.30
C ALA A 351 -8.01 18.28 -2.21
N VAL A 352 -7.49 18.49 -1.01
CA VAL A 352 -7.72 17.60 0.16
C VAL A 352 -9.20 17.60 0.57
N ALA A 353 -9.89 18.74 0.48
CA ALA A 353 -11.33 18.81 0.79
C ALA A 353 -12.20 18.04 -0.21
N LEU A 354 -11.71 17.86 -1.45
CA LEU A 354 -12.33 17.05 -2.50
C LEU A 354 -11.84 15.60 -2.53
N ASP A 355 -11.06 15.18 -1.54
CA ASP A 355 -10.43 13.84 -1.44
C ASP A 355 -9.61 13.46 -2.69
N ALA A 356 -8.90 14.43 -3.24
CA ALA A 356 -8.15 14.28 -4.48
C ALA A 356 -6.64 14.46 -4.29
N GLY A 357 -5.87 13.92 -5.22
CA GLY A 357 -4.41 14.01 -5.25
C GLY A 357 -3.70 13.09 -4.25
N GLY A 358 -4.42 12.21 -3.60
CA GLY A 358 -3.86 11.13 -2.78
C GLY A 358 -2.97 11.59 -1.62
N VAL A 359 -2.08 10.71 -1.22
CA VAL A 359 -1.14 10.93 -0.09
C VAL A 359 -0.21 12.12 -0.35
N ASP A 360 0.25 12.32 -1.59
CA ASP A 360 1.18 13.40 -1.93
C ASP A 360 0.60 14.79 -1.68
N THR A 361 -0.68 15.00 -2.00
CA THR A 361 -1.33 16.30 -1.77
C THR A 361 -1.52 16.59 -0.29
N VAL A 362 -1.79 15.57 0.52
CA VAL A 362 -1.87 15.71 1.98
C VAL A 362 -0.51 16.12 2.56
N PHE A 363 0.57 15.49 2.10
CA PHE A 363 1.93 15.83 2.51
C PHE A 363 2.34 17.22 2.05
N LEU A 364 2.06 17.58 0.79
CA LEU A 364 2.32 18.91 0.27
C LEU A 364 1.62 20.00 1.11
N LYS A 365 0.34 19.76 1.46
CA LYS A 365 -0.38 20.68 2.34
C LYS A 365 0.29 20.80 3.70
N ALA A 366 0.74 19.69 4.28
CA ALA A 366 1.44 19.71 5.58
C ALA A 366 2.76 20.47 5.50
N GLU A 367 3.55 20.27 4.44
CA GLU A 367 4.80 21.00 4.21
C GLU A 367 4.58 22.52 4.05
N LEU A 368 3.57 22.89 3.26
CA LEU A 368 3.23 24.31 3.09
C LEU A 368 2.77 24.97 4.40
N LEU A 369 2.05 24.25 5.26
CA LEU A 369 1.69 24.72 6.59
C LEU A 369 2.91 24.94 7.50
N GLU A 370 3.92 24.06 7.40
CA GLU A 370 5.17 24.24 8.13
C GLU A 370 5.98 25.44 7.66
N ILE A 371 6.04 25.65 6.35
CA ILE A 371 6.68 26.85 5.76
C ILE A 371 6.00 28.14 6.28
N GLU A 372 4.67 28.10 6.49
CA GLU A 372 3.93 29.20 7.13
C GLU A 372 4.13 29.28 8.67
N GLY A 373 4.87 28.34 9.28
CA GLY A 373 5.08 28.25 10.73
C GLY A 373 3.96 27.56 11.50
N SER A 374 3.00 26.95 10.83
CA SER A 374 1.84 26.29 11.44
C SER A 374 2.06 24.79 11.64
N VAL A 375 3.10 24.41 12.38
CA VAL A 375 3.53 23.00 12.58
C VAL A 375 2.40 22.11 13.14
N VAL A 376 1.63 22.62 14.12
CA VAL A 376 0.51 21.87 14.72
C VAL A 376 -0.57 21.57 13.70
N ALA A 377 -0.92 22.54 12.85
CA ALA A 377 -1.92 22.36 11.81
C ALA A 377 -1.45 21.38 10.72
N ALA A 378 -0.14 21.34 10.44
CA ALA A 378 0.46 20.35 9.55
C ALA A 378 0.28 18.93 10.09
N GLU A 379 0.62 18.71 11.37
CA GLU A 379 0.48 17.42 12.03
C GLU A 379 -0.99 16.97 12.11
N GLU A 380 -1.89 17.89 12.49
CA GLU A 380 -3.33 17.61 12.49
C GLU A 380 -3.85 17.19 11.10
N THR A 381 -3.33 17.79 10.03
CA THR A 381 -3.72 17.45 8.65
C THR A 381 -3.35 16.02 8.32
N LEU A 382 -2.12 15.59 8.66
CA LEU A 382 -1.63 14.24 8.44
C LEU A 382 -2.43 13.21 9.26
N LEU A 383 -2.65 13.49 10.54
CA LEU A 383 -3.38 12.58 11.43
C LEU A 383 -4.88 12.49 11.06
N LYS A 384 -5.50 13.58 10.60
CA LYS A 384 -6.88 13.54 10.09
C LYS A 384 -6.99 12.67 8.84
N ALA A 385 -6.04 12.77 7.92
CA ALA A 385 -6.02 11.91 6.72
C ALA A 385 -5.84 10.43 7.10
N LEU A 386 -4.95 10.14 8.06
CA LEU A 386 -4.75 8.77 8.54
C LEU A 386 -5.99 8.21 9.23
N ASN A 387 -6.70 9.03 10.02
CA ASN A 387 -7.96 8.62 10.67
C ASN A 387 -9.07 8.36 9.66
N ALA A 388 -9.11 9.09 8.53
CA ALA A 388 -10.03 8.84 7.43
C ALA A 388 -9.68 7.55 6.67
N GLN A 389 -8.39 7.21 6.57
CA GLN A 389 -7.88 6.04 5.86
C GLN A 389 -6.98 5.18 6.76
N PRO A 390 -7.51 4.55 7.82
CA PRO A 390 -6.71 3.88 8.85
C PRO A 390 -5.91 2.66 8.32
N TYR A 391 -6.35 2.07 7.22
CA TYR A 391 -5.70 0.95 6.54
C TYR A 391 -4.71 1.37 5.43
N ASN A 392 -4.49 2.67 5.24
CA ASN A 392 -3.53 3.16 4.24
C ASN A 392 -2.10 3.03 4.78
N GLY A 393 -1.42 1.94 4.38
CA GLY A 393 -0.06 1.61 4.80
C GLY A 393 0.97 2.65 4.34
N GLU A 394 0.81 3.21 3.13
CA GLU A 394 1.71 4.24 2.61
C GLU A 394 1.65 5.53 3.43
N LEU A 395 0.44 6.02 3.71
CA LEU A 395 0.24 7.23 4.50
C LEU A 395 0.85 7.09 5.90
N ARG A 396 0.59 5.95 6.55
CA ARG A 396 1.16 5.63 7.87
C ARG A 396 2.69 5.58 7.83
N ALA A 397 3.26 4.88 6.85
CA ALA A 397 4.71 4.78 6.68
C ALA A 397 5.36 6.15 6.46
N ARG A 398 4.77 7.00 5.61
CA ARG A 398 5.30 8.34 5.34
C ARG A 398 5.23 9.25 6.58
N ILE A 399 4.15 9.19 7.38
CA ILE A 399 4.05 9.96 8.63
C ILE A 399 5.10 9.48 9.64
N ALA A 400 5.23 8.16 9.86
CA ALA A 400 6.25 7.61 10.75
C ALA A 400 7.67 7.94 10.27
N GLY A 401 7.92 7.87 8.96
CA GLY A 401 9.18 8.28 8.35
C GLY A 401 9.52 9.75 8.60
N ARG A 402 8.51 10.63 8.58
CA ARG A 402 8.65 12.05 8.91
C ARG A 402 9.02 12.25 10.38
N TYR A 403 8.36 11.54 11.31
CA TYR A 403 8.75 11.58 12.72
C TYR A 403 10.21 11.16 12.93
N LEU A 404 10.68 10.12 12.22
CA LEU A 404 12.09 9.71 12.29
C LEU A 404 13.05 10.79 11.77
N ILE A 405 12.70 11.51 10.71
CA ILE A 405 13.51 12.64 10.21
C ILE A 405 13.56 13.79 11.21
N GLN A 406 12.47 14.01 11.95
CA GLN A 406 12.35 15.01 13.01
C GLN A 406 12.95 14.54 14.36
N HIS A 407 13.62 13.38 14.41
CA HIS A 407 14.15 12.75 15.61
C HIS A 407 13.10 12.40 16.69
N ARG A 408 11.82 12.34 16.32
CA ARG A 408 10.68 11.95 17.16
C ARG A 408 10.49 10.43 17.12
N ILE A 409 11.47 9.70 17.68
CA ILE A 409 11.54 8.23 17.57
C ILE A 409 10.35 7.56 18.28
N GLU A 410 9.95 8.08 19.44
CA GLU A 410 8.84 7.53 20.24
C GLU A 410 7.49 7.69 19.48
N ASP A 411 7.24 8.87 18.91
CA ASP A 411 6.02 9.12 18.12
C ASP A 411 5.95 8.20 16.90
N ALA A 412 7.08 7.93 16.25
CA ALA A 412 7.17 6.97 15.14
C ALA A 412 6.89 5.53 15.63
N SER A 413 7.42 5.15 16.80
CA SER A 413 7.20 3.84 17.41
C SER A 413 5.72 3.64 17.77
N ASP A 414 5.10 4.63 18.42
CA ASP A 414 3.69 4.59 18.81
C ASP A 414 2.78 4.48 17.59
N LEU A 415 3.07 5.25 16.52
CA LEU A 415 2.30 5.21 15.29
C LEU A 415 2.40 3.85 14.57
N LEU A 416 3.59 3.23 14.54
CA LEU A 416 3.80 1.93 13.92
C LEU A 416 3.20 0.80 14.76
N SER A 417 3.31 0.85 16.09
CA SER A 417 2.70 -0.13 17.00
C SER A 417 1.16 -0.13 16.93
N ALA A 418 0.56 1.02 16.59
CA ALA A 418 -0.88 1.18 16.37
C ALA A 418 -1.33 0.80 14.94
N THR A 419 -0.51 0.08 14.17
CA THR A 419 -0.88 -0.39 12.83
C THR A 419 -1.96 -1.49 12.95
N PRO A 420 -3.11 -1.35 12.26
CA PRO A 420 -4.13 -2.40 12.24
C PRO A 420 -3.60 -3.71 11.64
N ASP A 421 -4.09 -4.84 12.16
CA ASP A 421 -3.75 -6.16 11.63
C ASP A 421 -4.13 -6.29 10.15
N GLY A 422 -3.29 -7.00 9.39
CA GLY A 422 -3.53 -7.29 7.98
C GLY A 422 -3.04 -6.23 6.99
N ILE A 423 -2.36 -5.17 7.45
CA ILE A 423 -1.67 -4.23 6.56
C ILE A 423 -0.26 -4.76 6.31
N ASP A 424 -0.01 -5.23 5.09
CA ASP A 424 1.31 -5.66 4.63
C ASP A 424 1.77 -4.73 3.49
N HIS A 425 2.70 -3.83 3.79
CA HIS A 425 3.11 -2.78 2.86
C HIS A 425 4.62 -2.53 2.93
N ALA A 426 5.31 -2.57 1.79
CA ALA A 426 6.77 -2.47 1.72
C ALA A 426 7.36 -1.21 2.39
N LEU A 427 6.68 -0.07 2.30
CA LEU A 427 7.13 1.16 2.95
C LEU A 427 6.99 1.09 4.48
N LEU A 428 5.97 0.40 5.03
CA LEU A 428 5.85 0.20 6.47
C LEU A 428 7.05 -0.57 7.01
N HIS A 429 7.37 -1.72 6.43
CA HIS A 429 8.55 -2.50 6.81
C HIS A 429 9.86 -1.72 6.63
N THR A 430 9.95 -0.87 5.58
CA THR A 430 11.11 0.01 5.42
C THR A 430 11.26 0.99 6.58
N VAL A 431 10.16 1.59 7.03
CA VAL A 431 10.18 2.55 8.14
C VAL A 431 10.38 1.86 9.49
N GLU A 432 9.85 0.65 9.68
CA GLU A 432 10.15 -0.21 10.83
C GLU A 432 11.65 -0.50 10.92
N GLY A 433 12.27 -0.89 9.81
CA GLY A 433 13.72 -1.09 9.74
C GLY A 433 14.50 0.19 10.10
N ARG A 434 14.06 1.34 9.61
CA ARG A 434 14.65 2.65 9.97
C ARG A 434 14.42 3.01 11.44
N LEU A 435 13.28 2.64 12.02
CA LEU A 435 13.02 2.82 13.45
C LEU A 435 14.00 2.00 14.30
N HIS A 436 14.20 0.72 13.97
CA HIS A 436 15.17 -0.13 14.66
C HIS A 436 16.59 0.41 14.52
N LEU A 437 16.98 0.92 13.34
CA LEU A 437 18.26 1.61 13.18
C LEU A 437 18.37 2.87 14.01
N ALA A 438 17.32 3.67 14.13
CA ALA A 438 17.32 4.88 14.96
C ALA A 438 17.46 4.55 16.44
N HIS A 439 16.80 3.48 16.91
CA HIS A 439 17.01 2.95 18.27
C HIS A 439 18.43 2.42 18.48
N ALA A 440 18.98 1.66 17.52
CA ALA A 440 20.36 1.18 17.59
C ALA A 440 21.38 2.32 17.61
N ASP A 441 21.18 3.36 16.77
CA ASP A 441 22.02 4.56 16.77
C ASP A 441 21.94 5.33 18.09
N ARG A 442 20.73 5.52 18.63
CA ARG A 442 20.51 6.19 19.94
C ARG A 442 21.17 5.42 21.08
N LEU A 443 21.07 4.09 21.09
CA LEU A 443 21.72 3.26 22.08
C LEU A 443 23.23 3.33 21.95
N ARG A 444 23.78 3.20 20.73
CA ARG A 444 25.22 3.33 20.45
C ARG A 444 25.76 4.69 20.85
N ASP A 445 25.03 5.76 20.53
CA ASP A 445 25.42 7.12 20.92
C ASP A 445 25.36 7.27 22.46
N GLY A 446 24.40 6.60 23.14
CA GLY A 446 24.25 6.64 24.59
C GLY A 446 25.30 5.82 25.35
N THR A 447 25.54 4.58 24.95
CA THR A 447 26.37 3.62 25.70
C THR A 447 27.72 3.33 25.05
N GLY A 448 27.89 3.66 23.79
CA GLY A 448 29.04 3.25 22.97
C GLY A 448 28.94 1.82 22.44
N GLU A 449 27.91 1.07 22.82
CA GLU A 449 27.72 -0.33 22.44
C GLU A 449 26.69 -0.46 21.32
N THR A 450 26.88 -1.41 20.43
CA THR A 450 25.95 -1.72 19.35
C THR A 450 25.06 -2.89 19.76
N ASP A 451 23.76 -2.67 19.80
CA ASP A 451 22.80 -3.76 20.07
C ASP A 451 22.53 -4.56 18.80
N ARG A 452 23.03 -5.78 18.78
CA ARG A 452 22.83 -6.72 17.66
C ARG A 452 21.38 -7.16 17.50
N THR A 453 20.57 -7.13 18.55
CA THR A 453 19.15 -7.52 18.45
C THR A 453 18.38 -6.51 17.63
N LEU A 454 18.57 -5.21 17.89
CA LEU A 454 17.97 -4.12 17.10
C LEU A 454 18.43 -4.15 15.65
N LEU A 455 19.71 -4.45 15.38
CA LEU A 455 20.21 -4.59 14.01
C LEU A 455 19.61 -5.80 13.29
N ASN A 456 19.42 -6.93 13.97
CA ASN A 456 18.75 -8.09 13.39
C ASN A 456 17.26 -7.82 13.12
N ASP A 457 16.60 -7.04 13.97
CA ASP A 457 15.22 -6.62 13.75
C ASP A 457 15.11 -5.68 12.55
N ALA A 458 16.05 -4.73 12.41
CA ALA A 458 16.16 -3.90 11.22
C ALA A 458 16.38 -4.72 9.94
N LEU A 459 17.28 -5.70 9.98
CA LEU A 459 17.52 -6.64 8.86
C LEU A 459 16.22 -7.34 8.44
N ARG A 460 15.50 -7.94 9.39
CA ARG A 460 14.24 -8.64 9.11
C ARG A 460 13.18 -7.71 8.50
N ALA A 461 13.09 -6.48 8.99
CA ALA A 461 12.16 -5.50 8.47
C ALA A 461 12.50 -5.10 7.01
N PHE A 462 13.77 -4.82 6.70
CA PHE A 462 14.18 -4.52 5.32
C PHE A 462 14.03 -5.70 4.38
N ASP A 463 14.33 -6.93 4.82
CA ASP A 463 14.09 -8.13 4.03
C ASP A 463 12.59 -8.35 3.77
N GLY A 464 11.73 -8.07 4.75
CA GLY A 464 10.28 -8.04 4.60
C GLY A 464 9.84 -7.04 3.54
N ALA A 465 10.35 -5.79 3.60
CA ALA A 465 10.08 -4.77 2.59
C ALA A 465 10.47 -5.22 1.18
N LEU A 466 11.66 -5.82 1.03
CA LEU A 466 12.20 -6.28 -0.25
C LEU A 466 11.52 -7.55 -0.79
N SER A 467 10.90 -8.36 0.09
CA SER A 467 10.07 -9.48 -0.33
C SER A 467 8.79 -9.03 -1.04
N LEU A 468 8.23 -7.87 -0.62
CA LEU A 468 7.05 -7.25 -1.20
C LEU A 468 7.39 -6.40 -2.43
N ASN A 469 8.49 -5.65 -2.37
CA ASN A 469 8.95 -4.81 -3.48
C ASN A 469 10.47 -4.78 -3.59
N ARG A 470 11.02 -5.56 -4.53
CA ARG A 470 12.48 -5.64 -4.78
C ARG A 470 13.08 -4.39 -5.42
N GLU A 471 12.26 -3.51 -5.98
CA GLU A 471 12.71 -2.27 -6.64
C GLU A 471 12.73 -1.07 -5.68
N LEU A 472 12.52 -1.30 -4.39
CA LEU A 472 12.52 -0.25 -3.39
C LEU A 472 13.95 0.13 -2.97
N GLY A 473 14.56 1.10 -3.67
CA GLY A 473 15.95 1.56 -3.43
C GLY A 473 16.22 1.98 -2.00
N VAL A 474 15.25 2.62 -1.34
CA VAL A 474 15.38 3.05 0.08
C VAL A 474 15.47 1.88 1.05
N ALA A 475 14.84 0.74 0.76
CA ALA A 475 14.97 -0.47 1.57
C ALA A 475 16.36 -1.12 1.39
N TRP A 476 16.90 -1.15 0.16
CA TRP A 476 18.27 -1.58 -0.09
C TRP A 476 19.31 -0.72 0.61
N LEU A 477 19.11 0.61 0.63
CA LEU A 477 19.98 1.53 1.36
C LEU A 477 19.95 1.27 2.89
N GLY A 478 18.74 1.07 3.45
CA GLY A 478 18.59 0.72 4.86
C GLY A 478 19.24 -0.61 5.22
N LEU A 479 19.09 -1.62 4.36
CA LEU A 479 19.72 -2.92 4.50
C LEU A 479 21.26 -2.81 4.50
N ALA A 480 21.82 -2.07 3.54
CA ALA A 480 23.25 -1.83 3.44
C ALA A 480 23.83 -1.15 4.69
N ARG A 481 23.13 -0.11 5.20
CA ARG A 481 23.51 0.55 6.46
C ARG A 481 23.50 -0.42 7.64
N THR A 482 22.49 -1.26 7.74
CA THR A 482 22.39 -2.27 8.80
C THR A 482 23.55 -3.25 8.74
N GLN A 483 23.85 -3.80 7.56
CA GLN A 483 24.96 -4.74 7.32
C GLN A 483 26.32 -4.10 7.65
N ARG A 484 26.54 -2.85 7.22
CA ARG A 484 27.75 -2.10 7.58
C ARG A 484 27.88 -1.92 9.09
N MET A 485 26.82 -1.59 9.80
CA MET A 485 26.83 -1.45 11.28
C MET A 485 27.09 -2.77 11.99
N MET A 486 26.74 -3.90 11.38
CA MET A 486 27.06 -5.25 11.86
C MET A 486 28.49 -5.67 11.57
N GLY A 487 29.18 -4.96 10.69
CA GLY A 487 30.53 -5.25 10.22
C GLY A 487 30.59 -6.12 8.96
N ASP A 488 29.46 -6.47 8.36
CA ASP A 488 29.37 -7.28 7.15
C ASP A 488 29.57 -6.41 5.91
N LEU A 489 30.81 -5.93 5.71
CA LEU A 489 31.14 -4.90 4.72
C LEU A 489 30.96 -5.37 3.26
N GLU A 490 31.10 -6.67 3.00
CA GLU A 490 30.94 -7.26 1.66
C GLU A 490 29.47 -7.26 1.24
N THR A 491 28.58 -7.77 2.09
CA THR A 491 27.13 -7.78 1.81
C THR A 491 26.55 -6.35 1.78
N ALA A 492 27.07 -5.45 2.61
CA ALA A 492 26.71 -4.03 2.58
C ALA A 492 27.01 -3.39 1.22
N ASN A 493 28.18 -3.72 0.62
CA ASN A 493 28.56 -3.22 -0.69
C ASN A 493 27.64 -3.75 -1.80
N GLU A 494 27.23 -5.01 -1.75
CA GLU A 494 26.24 -5.57 -2.69
C GLU A 494 24.90 -4.87 -2.61
N SER A 495 24.40 -4.65 -1.40
CA SER A 495 23.16 -3.94 -1.15
C SER A 495 23.20 -2.49 -1.61
N LEU A 496 24.32 -1.78 -1.38
CA LEU A 496 24.54 -0.42 -1.89
C LEU A 496 24.54 -0.35 -3.41
N ASN A 497 25.19 -1.31 -4.08
CA ASN A 497 25.18 -1.38 -5.54
C ASN A 497 23.76 -1.55 -6.11
N ARG A 498 22.88 -2.25 -5.42
CA ARG A 498 21.46 -2.36 -5.80
C ARG A 498 20.71 -1.07 -5.53
N ALA A 499 20.91 -0.45 -4.35
CA ALA A 499 20.35 0.84 -4.02
C ALA A 499 20.72 1.90 -5.06
N GLN A 500 22.01 1.95 -5.49
CA GLN A 500 22.51 2.89 -6.50
C GLN A 500 21.80 2.75 -7.86
N ARG A 501 21.48 1.54 -8.29
CA ARG A 501 20.77 1.30 -9.56
C ARG A 501 19.30 1.71 -9.52
N LEU A 502 18.70 1.70 -8.34
CA LEU A 502 17.27 1.96 -8.13
C LEU A 502 17.00 3.39 -7.63
N SER A 503 18.03 4.09 -7.17
CA SER A 503 17.90 5.46 -6.66
C SER A 503 17.92 6.48 -7.80
N PRO A 504 17.17 7.59 -7.68
CA PRO A 504 17.32 8.71 -8.59
C PRO A 504 18.79 9.19 -8.65
N GLU A 505 19.26 9.64 -9.81
CA GLU A 505 20.63 10.14 -10.00
C GLU A 505 21.02 11.27 -9.02
N LYS A 506 20.04 11.90 -8.38
CA LYS A 506 20.21 13.06 -7.49
C LYS A 506 20.11 12.75 -6.00
N ASP A 507 19.98 11.49 -5.57
CA ASP A 507 19.93 11.15 -4.14
C ASP A 507 21.33 11.02 -3.55
N PRO A 508 21.80 11.98 -2.73
CA PRO A 508 23.13 11.93 -2.12
C PRO A 508 23.25 10.86 -1.02
N SER A 509 22.15 10.28 -0.56
CA SER A 509 22.14 9.37 0.60
C SER A 509 22.91 8.08 0.31
N VAL A 510 22.80 7.54 -0.90
CA VAL A 510 23.53 6.34 -1.32
C VAL A 510 25.03 6.64 -1.42
N ALA A 511 25.40 7.79 -1.97
CA ALA A 511 26.79 8.19 -2.06
C ALA A 511 27.42 8.43 -0.66
N CYS A 512 26.67 9.03 0.27
CA CYS A 512 27.12 9.20 1.66
C CYS A 512 27.36 7.86 2.35
N GLU A 513 26.43 6.89 2.19
CA GLU A 513 26.58 5.57 2.80
C GLU A 513 27.73 4.78 2.16
N SER A 514 27.96 4.93 0.83
CA SER A 514 29.12 4.37 0.12
C SER A 514 30.43 4.97 0.64
N ALA A 515 30.44 6.27 0.94
CA ALA A 515 31.61 6.94 1.52
C ALA A 515 31.92 6.41 2.93
N LEU A 516 30.90 6.17 3.76
CA LEU A 516 31.07 5.59 5.10
C LEU A 516 31.57 4.16 5.02
N LEU A 517 31.01 3.35 4.11
CA LEU A 517 31.45 1.98 3.89
C LEU A 517 32.93 1.93 3.46
N ALA A 518 33.34 2.75 2.51
CA ALA A 518 34.73 2.83 2.07
C ALA A 518 35.66 3.25 3.22
N LEU A 519 35.20 4.15 4.10
CA LEU A 519 35.97 4.57 5.27
C LEU A 519 36.13 3.43 6.28
N ASP A 520 35.07 2.64 6.52
CA ASP A 520 35.09 1.48 7.41
C ASP A 520 36.01 0.36 6.84
N GLN A 521 36.16 0.29 5.51
CA GLN A 521 37.11 -0.59 4.81
C GLN A 521 38.55 -0.04 4.81
N GLY A 522 38.76 1.18 5.29
CA GLY A 522 40.06 1.85 5.29
C GLY A 522 40.44 2.51 3.96
N ASP A 523 39.56 2.49 2.97
CA ASP A 523 39.79 3.11 1.67
C ASP A 523 39.38 4.60 1.66
N VAL A 524 40.30 5.42 2.13
CA VAL A 524 40.09 6.86 2.25
C VAL A 524 39.92 7.54 0.88
N GLN A 525 40.53 7.01 -0.18
CA GLN A 525 40.47 7.62 -1.51
C GLN A 525 39.07 7.42 -2.12
N THR A 526 38.56 6.19 -2.09
CA THR A 526 37.21 5.90 -2.56
C THR A 526 36.14 6.64 -1.73
N SER A 527 36.36 6.75 -0.40
CA SER A 527 35.49 7.57 0.45
C SER A 527 35.40 9.03 0.00
N LEU A 528 36.52 9.64 -0.32
CA LEU A 528 36.55 11.02 -0.86
C LEU A 528 35.77 11.17 -2.18
N LEU A 529 35.97 10.22 -3.12
CA LEU A 529 35.26 10.25 -4.40
C LEU A 529 33.73 10.19 -4.20
N HIS A 530 33.25 9.37 -3.28
CA HIS A 530 31.83 9.28 -2.98
C HIS A 530 31.28 10.55 -2.29
N VAL A 531 32.06 11.20 -1.41
CA VAL A 531 31.64 12.46 -0.81
C VAL A 531 31.61 13.58 -1.86
N ASP A 532 32.59 13.65 -2.74
CA ASP A 532 32.63 14.63 -3.84
C ASP A 532 31.41 14.45 -4.76
N ALA A 533 31.02 13.20 -5.05
CA ALA A 533 29.81 12.89 -5.81
C ALA A 533 28.52 13.31 -5.07
N ALA A 534 28.44 13.10 -3.76
CA ALA A 534 27.29 13.52 -2.95
C ALA A 534 27.14 15.06 -2.91
N GLU A 535 28.24 15.81 -2.98
CA GLU A 535 28.25 17.28 -2.89
C GLU A 535 27.96 17.98 -4.23
N VAL A 536 27.88 17.29 -5.35
CA VAL A 536 27.50 17.87 -6.65
C VAL A 536 26.16 18.64 -6.55
N HIS A 537 25.27 18.23 -5.67
CA HIS A 537 23.98 18.85 -5.43
C HIS A 537 23.95 19.83 -4.24
N GLY A 538 25.10 20.12 -3.67
CA GLY A 538 25.26 21.02 -2.52
C GLY A 538 25.77 20.29 -1.28
N GLN A 539 26.49 21.04 -0.45
CA GLN A 539 27.01 20.54 0.81
C GLN A 539 25.89 20.43 1.84
N ASN A 540 25.88 19.33 2.61
CA ASN A 540 24.96 19.11 3.72
C ASN A 540 25.71 18.64 4.99
N ALA A 541 25.01 18.59 6.12
CA ALA A 541 25.62 18.20 7.39
C ALA A 541 26.28 16.81 7.35
N THR A 542 25.67 15.85 6.64
CA THR A 542 26.21 14.49 6.51
C THR A 542 27.53 14.47 5.74
N THR A 543 27.62 15.17 4.60
CA THR A 543 28.87 15.23 3.81
C THR A 543 30.00 15.93 4.57
N ALA A 544 29.66 17.02 5.28
CA ALA A 544 30.63 17.71 6.16
C ALA A 544 31.11 16.80 7.30
N TYR A 545 30.20 16.03 7.93
CA TYR A 545 30.57 15.05 8.93
C TYR A 545 31.51 13.98 8.41
N ILE A 546 31.24 13.41 7.23
CA ILE A 546 32.08 12.38 6.61
C ILE A 546 33.46 12.94 6.27
N ARG A 547 33.55 14.17 5.74
CA ARG A 547 34.86 14.88 5.51
C ARG A 547 35.63 15.06 6.82
N GLY A 548 34.92 15.35 7.91
CA GLY A 548 35.50 15.41 9.24
C GLY A 548 36.14 14.08 9.64
N ASN A 549 35.39 12.95 9.45
CA ASN A 549 35.91 11.61 9.72
C ASN A 549 37.11 11.24 8.87
N ILE A 550 37.07 11.54 7.55
CA ILE A 550 38.20 11.33 6.63
C ILE A 550 39.43 12.10 7.09
N SER A 551 39.26 13.36 7.48
CA SER A 551 40.38 14.22 7.96
C SER A 551 40.94 13.71 9.29
N ALA A 552 40.08 13.22 10.18
CA ALA A 552 40.48 12.61 11.45
C ALA A 552 41.32 11.33 11.24
N VAL A 553 40.87 10.43 10.35
CA VAL A 553 41.60 9.20 9.98
C VAL A 553 42.95 9.51 9.37
N LYS A 554 43.05 10.59 8.58
CA LYS A 554 44.33 11.09 8.03
C LYS A 554 45.26 11.78 9.09
N GLY A 555 44.81 11.90 10.33
CA GLY A 555 45.52 12.64 11.37
C GLY A 555 45.54 14.18 11.18
N GLN A 556 44.74 14.69 10.27
CA GLN A 556 44.63 16.12 9.94
C GLN A 556 43.67 16.83 10.90
N LEU A 557 44.01 16.91 12.19
CA LEU A 557 43.10 17.33 13.27
C LEU A 557 42.51 18.73 13.01
N LYS A 558 43.28 19.68 12.48
CA LYS A 558 42.75 21.03 12.18
C LYS A 558 41.72 21.04 11.05
N GLN A 559 41.89 20.20 10.06
CA GLN A 559 40.89 20.04 8.97
C GLN A 559 39.65 19.29 9.49
N ALA A 560 39.84 18.26 10.31
CA ALA A 560 38.73 17.56 10.96
C ALA A 560 37.88 18.54 11.79
N LEU A 561 38.53 19.40 12.58
CA LEU A 561 37.86 20.44 13.35
C LEU A 561 37.05 21.39 12.48
N TYR A 562 37.61 21.84 11.33
CA TYR A 562 36.88 22.68 10.39
C TYR A 562 35.61 21.99 9.89
N HIS A 563 35.73 20.76 9.37
CA HIS A 563 34.60 20.04 8.80
C HIS A 563 33.53 19.68 9.82
N TYR A 564 33.90 19.27 11.06
CA TYR A 564 32.90 19.05 12.11
C TYR A 564 32.21 20.34 12.53
N SER A 565 32.93 21.48 12.57
CA SER A 565 32.33 22.78 12.85
C SER A 565 31.35 23.20 11.76
N ASP A 566 31.72 22.97 10.48
CA ASP A 566 30.85 23.18 9.35
C ASP A 566 29.59 22.31 9.40
N CYS A 567 29.73 21.02 9.69
CA CYS A 567 28.58 20.14 9.98
C CYS A 567 27.65 20.73 11.04
N LEU A 568 28.22 21.24 12.16
CA LEU A 568 27.44 21.78 13.27
C LEU A 568 26.84 23.17 12.99
N THR A 569 27.31 23.87 11.96
CA THR A 569 26.65 25.10 11.46
C THR A 569 25.42 24.75 10.60
N LEU A 570 25.46 23.63 9.88
CA LEU A 570 24.36 23.13 9.05
C LEU A 570 23.31 22.37 9.89
N ASP A 571 23.76 21.61 10.89
CA ASP A 571 22.93 20.89 11.85
C ASP A 571 23.53 20.97 13.27
N SER A 572 23.05 21.91 14.06
CA SER A 572 23.51 22.14 15.43
C SER A 572 23.20 20.98 16.38
N SER A 573 22.28 20.09 16.04
CA SER A 573 21.89 18.93 16.83
C SER A 573 22.68 17.65 16.54
N HIS A 574 23.64 17.68 15.59
CA HIS A 574 24.38 16.51 15.15
C HIS A 574 25.32 15.95 16.24
N ILE A 575 24.81 14.97 17.02
CA ILE A 575 25.49 14.41 18.21
C ILE A 575 26.89 13.88 17.86
N ARG A 576 27.02 13.04 16.83
CA ARG A 576 28.29 12.40 16.46
C ARG A 576 29.35 13.41 16.01
N ALA A 577 28.96 14.45 15.28
CA ALA A 577 29.89 15.50 14.86
C ALA A 577 30.44 16.24 16.08
N ARG A 578 29.60 16.53 17.09
CA ARG A 578 30.02 17.20 18.30
C ARG A 578 30.90 16.31 19.18
N LEU A 579 30.56 15.02 19.33
CA LEU A 579 31.40 14.03 20.03
C LEU A 579 32.77 13.88 19.38
N ASN A 580 32.82 13.80 18.04
CA ASN A 580 34.08 13.69 17.30
C ASN A 580 34.89 15.00 17.37
N ARG A 581 34.20 16.15 17.33
CA ARG A 581 34.85 17.45 17.50
C ARG A 581 35.48 17.59 18.89
N SER A 582 34.77 17.21 19.93
CA SER A 582 35.30 17.15 21.28
C SER A 582 36.55 16.27 21.37
N SER A 583 36.53 15.08 20.70
CA SER A 583 37.74 14.23 20.62
C SER A 583 38.92 14.91 19.88
N VAL A 584 38.64 15.66 18.80
CA VAL A 584 39.66 16.41 18.07
C VAL A 584 40.23 17.55 18.91
N TYR A 585 39.40 18.25 19.70
CA TYR A 585 39.88 19.25 20.64
C TYR A 585 40.80 18.66 21.69
N MET A 586 40.48 17.45 22.23
CA MET A 586 41.37 16.74 23.14
C MET A 586 42.71 16.40 22.46
N GLY A 587 42.71 15.96 21.21
CA GLY A 587 43.90 15.67 20.42
C GLY A 587 44.73 16.91 20.07
N LEU A 588 44.14 18.11 20.14
CA LEU A 588 44.79 19.40 19.95
C LEU A 588 45.18 20.09 21.28
N ASP A 589 45.02 19.40 22.42
CA ASP A 589 45.29 19.90 23.78
C ASP A 589 44.39 21.09 24.21
N ASP A 590 43.21 21.22 23.57
CA ASP A 590 42.21 22.25 23.92
C ASP A 590 41.04 21.63 24.72
N ALA A 591 41.36 21.17 25.94
CA ALA A 591 40.44 20.47 26.80
C ALA A 591 39.23 21.36 27.20
N GLN A 592 39.39 22.70 27.22
CA GLN A 592 38.25 23.57 27.55
C GLN A 592 37.16 23.52 26.47
N LYS A 593 37.54 23.59 25.17
CA LYS A 593 36.55 23.50 24.11
C LYS A 593 35.94 22.08 23.98
N ALA A 594 36.71 21.04 24.31
CA ALA A 594 36.20 19.71 24.44
C ALA A 594 35.13 19.60 25.52
N LEU A 595 35.33 20.26 26.66
CA LEU A 595 34.39 20.38 27.79
C LEU A 595 33.11 21.11 27.36
N ASP A 596 33.25 22.27 26.65
CA ASP A 596 32.14 23.08 26.15
C ASP A 596 31.22 22.25 25.21
N ASP A 597 31.82 21.46 24.31
CA ASP A 597 31.09 20.56 23.42
C ASP A 597 30.36 19.46 24.18
N ALA A 598 30.99 18.85 25.21
CA ALA A 598 30.38 17.81 26.02
C ALA A 598 29.22 18.36 26.90
N GLU A 599 29.36 19.58 27.43
CA GLU A 599 28.31 20.26 28.17
C GLU A 599 27.11 20.58 27.30
N THR A 600 27.36 21.15 26.14
CA THR A 600 26.30 21.40 25.13
C THR A 600 25.53 20.12 24.79
N LEU A 601 26.20 18.98 24.64
CA LEU A 601 25.54 17.69 24.42
C LEU A 601 24.63 17.29 25.58
N LEU A 602 25.10 17.50 26.81
CA LEU A 602 24.35 17.12 28.01
C LEU A 602 23.17 18.07 28.30
N ASP A 603 23.17 19.28 27.75
CA ASP A 603 22.05 20.23 27.90
C ASP A 603 20.81 19.72 27.15
N PHE A 604 20.97 19.12 25.96
CA PHE A 604 19.84 18.56 25.21
C PHE A 604 19.70 17.04 25.28
N ALA A 605 20.75 16.32 25.74
CA ALA A 605 20.72 14.87 25.95
C ALA A 605 21.36 14.50 27.30
N PRO A 606 20.72 14.80 28.44
CA PRO A 606 21.31 14.63 29.81
C PRO A 606 21.70 13.18 30.14
N GLN A 607 21.13 12.19 29.43
CA GLN A 607 21.38 10.78 29.68
C GLN A 607 22.51 10.20 28.82
N LEU A 608 23.16 11.02 27.99
CA LEU A 608 24.18 10.59 27.05
C LEU A 608 25.47 10.19 27.75
N ALA A 609 25.66 8.89 28.07
CA ALA A 609 26.82 8.39 28.81
C ALA A 609 28.15 8.74 28.12
N VAL A 610 28.22 8.67 26.78
CA VAL A 610 29.43 9.01 26.03
C VAL A 610 29.81 10.49 26.19
N ALA A 611 28.83 11.41 26.22
CA ALA A 611 29.10 12.83 26.46
C ALA A 611 29.62 13.06 27.93
N ARG A 612 29.09 12.34 28.90
CA ARG A 612 29.62 12.38 30.26
C ARG A 612 31.05 11.86 30.37
N ILE A 613 31.35 10.80 29.64
CA ILE A 613 32.73 10.28 29.57
C ILE A 613 33.64 11.36 28.97
N ARG A 614 33.26 11.98 27.85
CA ARG A 614 34.04 13.10 27.25
C ARG A 614 34.22 14.28 28.22
N LYS A 615 33.15 14.63 28.95
CA LYS A 615 33.21 15.65 30.00
C LYS A 615 34.19 15.28 31.12
N GLY A 616 34.15 14.03 31.56
CA GLY A 616 35.07 13.50 32.55
C GLY A 616 36.54 13.51 32.07
N ASP A 617 36.78 13.06 30.85
CA ASP A 617 38.11 13.10 30.22
C ASP A 617 38.63 14.54 30.10
N ALA A 618 37.80 15.49 29.69
CA ALA A 618 38.19 16.90 29.59
C ALA A 618 38.53 17.48 30.99
N HIS A 619 37.74 17.21 32.02
CA HIS A 619 38.07 17.61 33.39
C HIS A 619 39.39 17.03 33.86
N MET A 620 39.69 15.77 33.55
CA MET A 620 40.99 15.16 33.87
C MET A 620 42.15 15.89 33.23
N HIS A 621 42.05 16.22 31.92
CA HIS A 621 43.08 16.97 31.20
C HIS A 621 43.28 18.39 31.77
N LEU A 622 42.22 19.00 32.31
CA LEU A 622 42.29 20.28 33.03
C LEU A 622 42.79 20.14 34.46
N GLY A 623 43.19 18.95 34.93
CA GLY A 623 43.63 18.71 36.30
C GLY A 623 42.50 18.75 37.32
N GLN A 624 41.24 18.77 36.92
CA GLN A 624 40.04 18.85 37.76
C GLN A 624 39.54 17.43 38.11
N TRP A 625 40.40 16.66 38.82
CA TRP A 625 40.21 15.23 39.07
C TRP A 625 38.91 14.90 39.84
N ASP A 626 38.47 15.78 40.74
CA ASP A 626 37.24 15.62 41.52
C ASP A 626 35.99 15.73 40.64
N LEU A 627 35.98 16.67 39.68
CA LEU A 627 34.91 16.80 38.70
C LEU A 627 34.87 15.63 37.71
N GLY A 628 36.05 15.21 37.22
CA GLY A 628 36.14 14.01 36.39
C GLY A 628 35.61 12.76 37.08
N ALA A 629 36.02 12.55 38.35
CA ALA A 629 35.55 11.41 39.14
C ALA A 629 34.02 11.44 39.36
N LYS A 630 33.40 12.61 39.48
CA LYS A 630 31.96 12.76 39.59
C LYS A 630 31.24 12.31 38.35
N GLU A 631 31.73 12.71 37.17
CA GLU A 631 31.14 12.33 35.87
C GLU A 631 31.24 10.82 35.65
N PHE A 632 32.41 10.21 35.89
CA PHE A 632 32.59 8.76 35.76
C PHE A 632 31.73 7.94 36.73
N LYS A 633 31.55 8.41 37.97
CA LYS A 633 30.62 7.78 38.91
C LYS A 633 29.19 7.79 38.40
N HIS A 634 28.76 8.92 37.83
CA HIS A 634 27.41 8.99 37.27
C HIS A 634 27.20 8.01 36.09
N VAL A 635 28.24 7.84 35.26
CA VAL A 635 28.20 6.78 34.21
C VAL A 635 28.09 5.40 34.85
N LEU A 636 28.86 5.13 35.93
CA LEU A 636 28.87 3.84 36.59
C LEU A 636 27.59 3.55 37.41
N GLU A 637 26.80 4.56 37.77
CA GLU A 637 25.45 4.38 38.32
C GLU A 637 24.49 3.74 37.31
N GLN A 638 24.66 4.05 36.03
CA GLN A 638 23.84 3.51 34.94
C GLN A 638 24.45 2.22 34.36
N ALA A 639 25.77 2.18 34.20
CA ALA A 639 26.54 1.07 33.65
C ALA A 639 27.68 0.67 34.59
N PRO A 640 27.43 -0.15 35.66
CA PRO A 640 28.40 -0.45 36.72
C PRO A 640 29.67 -1.14 36.22
N HIS A 641 29.63 -1.77 35.05
CA HIS A 641 30.73 -2.54 34.46
C HIS A 641 31.42 -1.83 33.31
N HIS A 642 31.18 -0.54 33.09
CA HIS A 642 31.77 0.23 32.00
C HIS A 642 33.28 0.37 32.20
N THR A 643 34.08 -0.45 31.47
CA THR A 643 35.51 -0.62 31.65
C THR A 643 36.30 0.70 31.59
N HIS A 644 36.01 1.54 30.56
CA HIS A 644 36.70 2.83 30.42
C HIS A 644 36.40 3.77 31.61
N ALA A 645 35.13 3.88 32.04
CA ALA A 645 34.75 4.73 33.16
C ALA A 645 35.40 4.26 34.51
N LEU A 646 35.50 2.93 34.72
CA LEU A 646 36.21 2.35 35.85
C LEU A 646 37.69 2.69 35.83
N THR A 647 38.34 2.57 34.65
CA THR A 647 39.73 2.89 34.48
C THR A 647 40.04 4.36 34.73
N GLN A 648 39.20 5.26 34.18
CA GLN A 648 39.39 6.72 34.36
C GLN A 648 39.02 7.20 35.77
N LEU A 649 38.03 6.56 36.40
CA LEU A 649 37.75 6.83 37.82
C LEU A 649 38.95 6.50 38.71
N ALA A 650 39.61 5.38 38.43
CA ALA A 650 40.83 5.03 39.15
C ALA A 650 41.97 6.05 38.90
N ALA A 651 42.15 6.48 37.65
CA ALA A 651 43.11 7.53 37.32
C ALA A 651 42.79 8.86 38.05
N CYS A 652 41.50 9.23 38.18
CA CYS A 652 41.09 10.36 38.97
C CYS A 652 41.45 10.20 40.47
N TYR A 653 41.27 9.01 41.04
CA TYR A 653 41.69 8.77 42.45
C TYR A 653 43.20 8.88 42.61
N MET A 654 43.96 8.42 41.66
CA MET A 654 45.41 8.62 41.66
C MET A 654 45.78 10.11 41.60
N GLY A 655 45.13 10.88 40.70
CA GLY A 655 45.36 12.30 40.55
C GLY A 655 44.93 13.14 41.75
N MET A 656 43.97 12.66 42.58
CA MET A 656 43.55 13.27 43.85
C MET A 656 44.39 12.86 45.05
N ASP A 657 45.48 12.12 44.85
CA ASP A 657 46.30 11.55 45.94
C ASP A 657 45.51 10.60 46.88
N ARG A 658 44.53 9.87 46.32
CA ARG A 658 43.68 8.89 47.02
C ARG A 658 43.86 7.51 46.38
N ALA A 659 45.09 7.14 46.12
CA ALA A 659 45.47 5.95 45.38
C ALA A 659 44.84 4.66 45.94
N GLU A 660 44.65 4.55 47.25
CA GLU A 660 44.01 3.40 47.91
C GLU A 660 42.59 3.09 47.38
N ARG A 661 41.93 4.06 46.76
CA ARG A 661 40.60 3.87 46.17
C ARG A 661 40.65 3.41 44.72
N ALA A 662 41.81 3.40 44.08
CA ALA A 662 41.95 3.06 42.65
C ALA A 662 41.95 1.55 42.41
N GLU A 663 42.32 0.71 43.40
CA GLU A 663 42.52 -0.74 43.20
C GLU A 663 41.21 -1.46 42.81
N ALA A 664 40.11 -1.18 43.53
CA ALA A 664 38.85 -1.88 43.29
C ALA A 664 38.25 -1.59 41.88
N PRO A 665 38.19 -0.34 41.40
CA PRO A 665 37.77 -0.05 40.01
C PRO A 665 38.68 -0.69 38.95
N LEU A 666 40.01 -0.70 39.18
CA LEU A 666 40.95 -1.31 38.21
C LEU A 666 40.77 -2.82 38.11
N ASN A 667 40.64 -3.50 39.26
CA ASN A 667 40.39 -4.92 39.30
C ASN A 667 39.07 -5.29 38.66
N GLU A 668 38.02 -4.49 38.87
CA GLU A 668 36.73 -4.68 38.20
C GLU A 668 36.82 -4.43 36.67
N ALA A 669 37.53 -3.40 36.24
CA ALA A 669 37.74 -3.13 34.81
C ALA A 669 38.44 -4.29 34.11
N LEU A 670 39.48 -4.85 34.71
CA LEU A 670 40.23 -6.01 34.17
C LEU A 670 39.46 -7.31 34.26
N ARG A 671 38.55 -7.44 35.22
CA ARG A 671 37.65 -8.58 35.32
C ARG A 671 36.65 -8.58 34.17
N GLN A 672 36.14 -7.42 33.79
CA GLN A 672 35.20 -7.27 32.67
C GLN A 672 35.87 -7.39 31.32
N SER A 673 37.03 -6.76 31.17
CA SER A 673 37.80 -6.73 29.91
C SER A 673 39.27 -7.03 30.16
N PRO A 674 39.69 -8.31 30.18
CA PRO A 674 41.06 -8.71 30.42
C PRO A 674 42.08 -8.25 29.37
N ASP A 675 41.59 -7.83 28.21
CA ASP A 675 42.38 -7.33 27.06
C ASP A 675 42.45 -5.76 27.03
N HIS A 676 41.90 -5.07 28.05
CA HIS A 676 41.87 -3.61 28.08
C HIS A 676 43.25 -3.04 28.53
N ALA A 677 44.14 -2.80 27.58
CA ALA A 677 45.50 -2.28 27.84
C ALA A 677 45.57 -1.05 28.72
N PRO A 678 44.67 0.00 28.62
CA PRO A 678 44.68 1.16 29.52
C PRO A 678 44.47 0.77 30.98
N ALA A 679 43.63 -0.22 31.29
CA ALA A 679 43.39 -0.63 32.67
C ALA A 679 44.64 -1.35 33.29
N TRP A 680 45.30 -2.17 32.50
CA TRP A 680 46.59 -2.77 32.89
C TRP A 680 47.62 -1.68 33.16
N HIS A 681 47.76 -0.71 32.26
CA HIS A 681 48.69 0.40 32.43
C HIS A 681 48.36 1.22 33.69
N GLN A 682 47.11 1.59 33.95
CA GLN A 682 46.72 2.34 35.14
C GLN A 682 46.95 1.54 36.43
N ARG A 683 46.77 0.22 36.41
CA ARG A 683 47.06 -0.62 37.57
C ARG A 683 48.55 -0.78 37.79
N GLY A 684 49.34 -0.83 36.72
CA GLY A 684 50.79 -0.73 36.80
C GLY A 684 51.25 0.56 37.50
N LEU A 685 50.68 1.72 37.11
CA LEU A 685 50.93 3.02 37.81
C LEU A 685 50.54 2.98 39.27
N TYR A 686 49.40 2.36 39.58
CA TYR A 686 48.97 2.15 40.96
C TYR A 686 50.00 1.33 41.76
N TYR A 687 50.48 0.23 41.24
CA TYR A 687 51.53 -0.59 41.91
C TYR A 687 52.86 0.17 42.03
N MET A 688 53.21 0.97 41.05
CA MET A 688 54.41 1.84 41.13
C MET A 688 54.26 2.88 42.30
N HIS A 689 53.09 3.46 42.46
CA HIS A 689 52.81 4.40 43.58
C HIS A 689 53.05 3.76 44.96
N PHE A 690 52.72 2.45 45.09
CA PHE A 690 52.95 1.69 46.34
C PHE A 690 54.30 0.96 46.36
N ASN A 691 55.20 1.27 45.44
CA ASN A 691 56.52 0.67 45.31
C ASN A 691 56.53 -0.87 45.13
N MET A 692 55.45 -1.43 44.53
CA MET A 692 55.28 -2.85 44.21
C MET A 692 55.80 -3.14 42.82
N ILE A 693 57.14 -3.06 42.63
CA ILE A 693 57.77 -3.00 41.33
C ILE A 693 57.48 -4.25 40.47
N ASP A 694 57.51 -5.45 41.04
CA ASP A 694 57.29 -6.70 40.33
C ASP A 694 55.85 -6.78 39.75
N ASN A 695 54.87 -6.32 40.57
CA ASN A 695 53.46 -6.26 40.11
C ASN A 695 53.26 -5.22 39.01
N ALA A 696 53.91 -4.05 39.17
CA ALA A 696 53.88 -3.01 38.15
C ALA A 696 54.44 -3.46 36.80
N LEU A 697 55.59 -4.12 36.83
CA LEU A 697 56.23 -4.66 35.62
C LEU A 697 55.33 -5.68 34.93
N SER A 698 54.79 -6.61 35.70
CA SER A 698 53.84 -7.61 35.17
C SER A 698 52.64 -7.00 34.48
N ASP A 699 52.07 -5.93 35.06
CA ASP A 699 50.92 -5.21 34.52
C ASP A 699 51.28 -4.38 33.28
N PHE A 700 52.46 -3.72 33.24
CA PHE A 700 52.94 -3.03 32.05
C PHE A 700 53.22 -4.02 30.88
N GLU A 701 53.82 -5.17 31.17
CA GLU A 701 53.96 -6.24 30.16
C GLU A 701 52.61 -6.74 29.66
N ALA A 702 51.61 -6.88 30.54
CA ALA A 702 50.29 -7.25 30.16
C ALA A 702 49.66 -6.18 29.24
N ALA A 703 49.78 -4.89 29.57
CA ALA A 703 49.34 -3.78 28.74
C ALA A 703 49.96 -3.85 27.33
N VAL A 704 51.28 -4.08 27.23
CA VAL A 704 52.00 -4.19 25.95
C VAL A 704 51.61 -5.45 25.18
N ARG A 705 51.26 -6.56 25.86
CA ARG A 705 50.74 -7.77 25.21
C ARG A 705 49.34 -7.53 24.62
N CYS A 706 48.51 -6.81 25.32
CA CYS A 706 47.16 -6.50 24.85
C CYS A 706 47.18 -5.47 23.69
N ASP A 707 48.04 -4.45 23.78
CA ASP A 707 48.27 -3.45 22.73
C ASP A 707 49.76 -3.21 22.52
N GLY A 708 50.36 -3.82 21.49
CA GLY A 708 51.77 -3.67 21.13
C GLY A 708 52.18 -2.22 20.81
N HIS A 709 51.24 -1.33 20.55
CA HIS A 709 51.48 0.09 20.27
C HIS A 709 51.19 1.00 21.49
N HIS A 710 50.91 0.40 22.67
CA HIS A 710 50.64 1.20 23.88
C HIS A 710 51.96 1.86 24.38
N LEU A 711 52.27 3.03 23.79
CA LEU A 711 53.53 3.72 23.98
C LEU A 711 53.81 4.02 25.45
N ALA A 712 52.80 4.48 26.21
CA ALA A 712 52.93 4.81 27.64
C ALA A 712 53.40 3.60 28.48
N ALA A 713 52.84 2.42 28.28
CA ALA A 713 53.26 1.19 28.97
C ALA A 713 54.64 0.71 28.57
N ARG A 714 55.08 0.99 27.36
CA ARG A 714 56.46 0.64 26.85
C ARG A 714 57.53 1.58 27.42
N LEU A 715 57.18 2.80 27.81
CA LEU A 715 58.12 3.79 28.35
C LEU A 715 58.24 3.72 29.88
N GLN A 716 57.34 3.06 30.56
CA GLN A 716 57.42 2.81 32.01
C GLN A 716 58.23 1.53 32.32
#